data_4c3e52a92d96f319fda3eabf1963bfd1
#
_entry.id   4c3e52a92d96f319fda3eabf1963bfd1
#
_cell.length_a   1.000
_cell.length_b   1.000
_cell.length_c   1.000
_cell.angle_alpha   90.00
_cell.angle_beta   90.00
_cell.angle_gamma   90.00
#
_symmetry.space_group_name_H-M   'P 1'
#
loop_
_entity.id
_entity.type
_entity.pdbx_description
1 polymer ?
#
loop_
_entity_poly.entity_id
_entity_poly.type
_entity_poly.pdbx_seq_one_letter_code
_entity_poly.pdbx_strand_id
1 'polypeptide(L)'
;MIYELKDLTQFLSTINTKDIIKSKDKIYYNLAMSFDIETSSFYEDKNGVIYTNDDYRKLKHTVKADKKAIMYIWQFAIEENVIIGRTWNDFLYFCKKLYDFLNLKERYIVVYVHNLSYEFQFICRWFNWLDIFADSERKPIKATTDTHFIFKCSYRLSGYSLEVLANNLKSHNIKKMVGDLDYNLIRNSKTPISKEELKYCENDVLIVTSYIDEQINEFGNIEKIPLTQTGKVRRYVRKQCFQNKKYQYFIKELTIEKPEYLMLKNAFMGGFTHCNAMHTQKICHNVTSYDFTSSYPTVLISEKYPMSKGKEVCVNTENELLNLIKNYCVLVDLQFTNIKTSFMYEQIISYSKCRNVKNPLINNGRIVQADTLTISCTDIDFLNIRGFYKWDNMKIGLCYIYEKDYLPKEFIKTILHLYKSKTELKGVDGKEIEYLHSKELLNSLYGMCVTSIVHDKFNYDGKEWTTENGNLDEELKNYNTDKNRFLFYQWGVWCTAYARNNLYTGIKECKDDYIYSDTDSIKIFNADKHKNYFEKYNEWIVQKLEKCLKYHNIPLEYISPKTIKGEAKTLGIWDFDGFYTDFKTLGAKRYIFKKDNKLSITVCGLSKKSGRDFIENKQKPFLFFNDGMFVDCDHTGKMTHTYIDREIENVITDYLGNEAYYHEKSFIHLEKTDYLLSLSDMYIKYFMGVQKLIK
;
A
#
# COMPACT_ATOMS: atom_id res chain seq x y z
N MET A 1 -15.79 -7.16 30.81
CA MET A 1 -17.16 -6.98 31.43
C MET A 1 -17.84 -5.84 30.70
N ILE A 2 -19.12 -6.00 30.29
CA ILE A 2 -19.89 -4.97 29.57
C ILE A 2 -20.69 -4.12 30.56
N TYR A 3 -20.58 -2.81 30.41
CA TYR A 3 -21.31 -1.79 31.16
C TYR A 3 -22.23 -1.00 30.23
N GLU A 4 -23.38 -0.63 30.68
CA GLU A 4 -24.24 0.37 30.04
C GLU A 4 -23.97 1.77 30.63
N LEU A 5 -24.44 2.82 29.98
CA LEU A 5 -24.21 4.19 30.45
C LEU A 5 -24.74 4.47 31.86
N LYS A 6 -25.80 3.76 32.28
CA LYS A 6 -26.30 3.82 33.67
C LYS A 6 -25.26 3.34 34.70
N ASP A 7 -24.33 2.48 34.30
CA ASP A 7 -23.29 1.89 35.16
C ASP A 7 -21.93 2.66 35.01
N LEU A 8 -21.95 3.86 34.43
CA LEU A 8 -20.77 4.64 34.12
C LEU A 8 -19.83 4.87 35.30
N THR A 9 -20.40 5.13 36.50
CA THR A 9 -19.59 5.34 37.71
C THR A 9 -18.82 4.08 38.08
N GLN A 10 -19.43 2.92 37.95
CA GLN A 10 -18.77 1.64 38.20
C GLN A 10 -17.70 1.38 37.16
N PHE A 11 -17.99 1.61 35.88
CA PHE A 11 -17.00 1.49 34.80
C PHE A 11 -15.76 2.41 35.05
N LEU A 12 -15.98 3.68 35.39
CA LEU A 12 -14.87 4.60 35.66
C LEU A 12 -14.01 4.14 36.85
N SER A 13 -14.61 3.51 37.86
CA SER A 13 -13.89 2.99 39.02
C SER A 13 -12.94 1.82 38.70
N THR A 14 -13.09 1.15 37.56
CA THR A 14 -12.20 0.07 37.11
C THR A 14 -10.89 0.58 36.49
N ILE A 15 -10.79 1.88 36.16
CA ILE A 15 -9.66 2.42 35.40
C ILE A 15 -8.46 2.63 36.34
N ASN A 16 -7.30 2.12 35.94
CA ASN A 16 -6.04 2.34 36.65
C ASN A 16 -5.48 3.76 36.36
N THR A 17 -5.88 4.72 37.18
CA THR A 17 -5.45 6.12 37.04
C THR A 17 -3.98 6.40 37.40
N LYS A 18 -3.26 5.39 37.91
CA LYS A 18 -1.85 5.51 38.33
C LYS A 18 -0.86 5.16 37.22
N ASP A 19 -1.29 4.45 36.20
CA ASP A 19 -0.42 4.09 35.08
C ASP A 19 -0.31 5.25 34.08
N ILE A 20 0.64 6.14 34.36
CA ILE A 20 0.91 7.36 33.59
C ILE A 20 2.38 7.42 33.17
N ILE A 21 2.61 7.98 32.00
CA ILE A 21 3.95 8.21 31.46
C ILE A 21 4.12 9.68 31.07
N LYS A 22 5.34 10.20 31.22
CA LYS A 22 5.73 11.51 30.68
C LYS A 22 6.57 11.34 29.43
N SER A 23 6.16 11.98 28.35
CA SER A 23 6.94 12.02 27.10
C SER A 23 7.01 13.46 26.62
N LYS A 24 8.25 14.00 26.58
CA LYS A 24 8.50 15.43 26.37
C LYS A 24 7.72 16.27 27.40
N ASP A 25 6.87 17.18 26.92
CA ASP A 25 6.08 18.09 27.78
C ASP A 25 4.64 17.58 28.03
N LYS A 26 4.32 16.35 27.58
CA LYS A 26 2.97 15.77 27.67
C LYS A 26 2.95 14.58 28.63
N ILE A 27 1.83 14.42 29.33
CA ILE A 27 1.56 13.29 30.22
C ILE A 27 0.47 12.44 29.57
N TYR A 28 0.68 11.13 29.51
CA TYR A 28 -0.25 10.18 28.91
C TYR A 28 -0.65 9.12 29.93
N TYR A 29 -1.89 8.65 29.83
CA TYR A 29 -2.26 7.38 30.41
C TYR A 29 -1.71 6.23 29.56
N ASN A 30 -1.04 5.27 30.20
CA ASN A 30 -0.41 4.13 29.53
C ASN A 30 -1.36 2.93 29.48
N LEU A 31 -2.59 3.16 29.07
CA LEU A 31 -3.67 2.18 29.04
C LEU A 31 -4.06 1.83 27.61
N ALA A 32 -4.36 0.56 27.37
CA ALA A 32 -4.91 0.13 26.08
C ALA A 32 -6.38 0.53 26.02
N MET A 33 -6.71 1.42 25.07
CA MET A 33 -8.08 1.88 24.84
C MET A 33 -8.48 1.70 23.38
N SER A 34 -9.73 1.34 23.15
CA SER A 34 -10.30 1.25 21.80
C SER A 34 -11.73 1.79 21.73
N PHE A 35 -12.11 2.19 20.53
CA PHE A 35 -13.45 2.66 20.18
C PHE A 35 -13.87 2.07 18.85
N ASP A 36 -15.15 1.72 18.75
CA ASP A 36 -15.76 1.21 17.54
C ASP A 36 -17.26 1.53 17.50
N ILE A 37 -17.88 1.46 16.32
CA ILE A 37 -19.32 1.70 16.13
C ILE A 37 -19.94 0.65 15.22
N GLU A 38 -21.20 0.32 15.46
CA GLU A 38 -22.02 -0.42 14.52
C GLU A 38 -22.98 0.52 13.80
N THR A 39 -23.09 0.31 12.49
CA THR A 39 -23.88 1.18 11.63
C THR A 39 -24.95 0.43 10.88
N SER A 40 -26.07 1.09 10.66
CA SER A 40 -27.15 0.63 9.79
C SER A 40 -27.18 1.47 8.52
N SER A 41 -27.20 0.84 7.35
CA SER A 41 -27.26 1.54 6.06
C SER A 41 -28.58 1.23 5.34
N PHE A 42 -29.15 2.24 4.73
CA PHE A 42 -30.43 2.19 4.04
C PHE A 42 -30.43 3.17 2.86
N TYR A 43 -31.45 3.08 2.02
CA TYR A 43 -31.69 4.04 0.94
C TYR A 43 -32.87 4.93 1.29
N GLU A 44 -32.74 6.22 1.02
CA GLU A 44 -33.82 7.20 1.20
C GLU A 44 -34.05 7.97 -0.10
N ASP A 45 -35.31 8.00 -0.57
CA ASP A 45 -35.67 8.75 -1.75
C ASP A 45 -35.94 10.24 -1.42
N LYS A 46 -36.15 11.04 -2.44
CA LYS A 46 -36.44 12.48 -2.30
C LYS A 46 -37.73 12.82 -1.50
N ASN A 47 -38.58 11.82 -1.26
CA ASN A 47 -39.82 11.96 -0.50
C ASN A 47 -39.64 11.49 0.96
N GLY A 48 -38.41 11.07 1.34
CA GLY A 48 -38.11 10.55 2.67
C GLY A 48 -38.52 9.08 2.88
N VAL A 49 -38.87 8.37 1.81
CA VAL A 49 -39.17 6.93 1.91
C VAL A 49 -37.89 6.14 2.02
N ILE A 50 -37.83 5.30 3.05
CA ILE A 50 -36.67 4.48 3.39
C ILE A 50 -36.84 3.06 2.84
N TYR A 51 -35.78 2.55 2.20
CA TYR A 51 -35.72 1.21 1.62
C TYR A 51 -34.54 0.43 2.23
N THR A 52 -34.72 -0.85 2.48
CA THR A 52 -33.61 -1.75 2.79
C THR A 52 -32.69 -1.92 1.57
N ASN A 53 -31.49 -2.47 1.77
CA ASN A 53 -30.60 -2.74 0.64
C ASN A 53 -31.26 -3.71 -0.38
N ASP A 54 -32.00 -4.71 0.08
CA ASP A 54 -32.62 -5.70 -0.78
C ASP A 54 -33.86 -5.15 -1.50
N ASP A 55 -34.65 -4.32 -0.86
CA ASP A 55 -35.82 -3.69 -1.49
C ASP A 55 -35.38 -2.69 -2.56
N TYR A 56 -34.38 -1.89 -2.24
CA TYR A 56 -33.84 -0.96 -3.24
C TYR A 56 -33.25 -1.68 -4.46
N ARG A 57 -32.56 -2.82 -4.28
CA ARG A 57 -32.08 -3.62 -5.42
C ARG A 57 -33.18 -4.03 -6.39
N LYS A 58 -34.38 -4.34 -5.89
CA LYS A 58 -35.54 -4.68 -6.72
C LYS A 58 -36.12 -3.47 -7.44
N LEU A 59 -36.05 -2.29 -6.81
CA LEU A 59 -36.70 -1.04 -7.25
C LEU A 59 -35.74 -0.04 -7.93
N LYS A 60 -34.44 -0.26 -7.97
CA LYS A 60 -33.43 0.69 -8.43
C LYS A 60 -33.61 1.24 -9.85
N HIS A 61 -34.39 0.56 -10.70
CA HIS A 61 -34.72 1.02 -12.06
C HIS A 61 -35.89 1.98 -12.10
N THR A 62 -36.67 2.06 -11.04
CA THR A 62 -37.89 2.89 -10.93
C THR A 62 -37.80 3.96 -9.88
N VAL A 63 -36.95 3.77 -8.85
CA VAL A 63 -36.78 4.66 -7.72
C VAL A 63 -35.33 5.17 -7.69
N LYS A 64 -35.15 6.50 -7.54
CA LYS A 64 -33.87 7.11 -7.22
C LYS A 64 -33.82 7.38 -5.73
N ALA A 65 -32.87 6.79 -5.05
CA ALA A 65 -32.65 6.98 -3.62
C ALA A 65 -31.14 7.03 -3.32
N ASP A 66 -30.78 7.81 -2.31
CA ASP A 66 -29.42 7.98 -1.83
C ASP A 66 -29.15 7.01 -0.69
N LYS A 67 -27.99 6.42 -0.69
CA LYS A 67 -27.56 5.51 0.39
C LYS A 67 -27.05 6.31 1.57
N LYS A 68 -27.63 6.09 2.74
CA LYS A 68 -27.26 6.71 4.02
C LYS A 68 -26.83 5.65 5.03
N ALA A 69 -26.02 6.05 6.01
CA ALA A 69 -25.66 5.25 7.14
C ALA A 69 -25.78 6.04 8.44
N ILE A 70 -26.23 5.37 9.49
CA ILE A 70 -26.33 5.90 10.85
C ILE A 70 -25.67 4.94 11.84
N MET A 71 -25.10 5.48 12.91
CA MET A 71 -24.65 4.69 14.06
C MET A 71 -25.86 4.33 14.92
N TYR A 72 -25.97 3.07 15.35
CA TYR A 72 -27.03 2.61 16.26
C TYR A 72 -26.53 2.08 17.59
N ILE A 73 -25.22 1.77 17.70
CA ILE A 73 -24.52 1.44 18.93
C ILE A 73 -23.05 1.83 18.80
N TRP A 74 -22.48 2.35 19.87
CA TRP A 74 -21.04 2.55 20.00
C TRP A 74 -20.52 1.77 21.20
N GLN A 75 -19.30 1.33 21.10
CA GLN A 75 -18.56 0.63 22.15
C GLN A 75 -17.19 1.28 22.40
N PHE A 76 -16.83 1.38 23.67
CA PHE A 76 -15.54 1.89 24.10
C PHE A 76 -14.94 0.94 25.15
N ALA A 77 -13.71 0.49 24.90
CA ALA A 77 -13.00 -0.37 25.81
C ALA A 77 -11.82 0.34 26.47
N ILE A 78 -11.62 0.10 27.74
CA ILE A 78 -10.40 0.42 28.48
C ILE A 78 -9.91 -0.88 29.09
N GLU A 79 -8.77 -1.38 28.63
CA GLU A 79 -8.26 -2.70 28.96
C GLU A 79 -9.31 -3.80 28.69
N GLU A 80 -9.78 -4.51 29.73
CA GLU A 80 -10.76 -5.61 29.60
C GLU A 80 -12.23 -5.18 29.84
N ASN A 81 -12.44 -3.90 30.15
CA ASN A 81 -13.77 -3.37 30.47
C ASN A 81 -14.34 -2.59 29.28
N VAL A 82 -15.59 -2.89 28.94
CA VAL A 82 -16.28 -2.28 27.78
C VAL A 82 -17.51 -1.53 28.25
N ILE A 83 -17.70 -0.30 27.79
CA ILE A 83 -18.93 0.47 27.97
C ILE A 83 -19.57 0.70 26.60
N ILE A 84 -20.89 0.63 26.57
CA ILE A 84 -21.70 0.84 25.36
C ILE A 84 -22.72 1.95 25.56
N GLY A 85 -23.10 2.57 24.44
CA GLY A 85 -24.23 3.49 24.38
C GLY A 85 -24.87 3.49 23.00
N ARG A 86 -26.01 4.17 22.89
CA ARG A 86 -26.90 4.04 21.74
C ARG A 86 -27.02 5.31 20.90
N THR A 87 -26.58 6.45 21.42
CA THR A 87 -26.70 7.76 20.75
C THR A 87 -25.38 8.53 20.81
N TRP A 88 -25.21 9.50 19.93
CA TRP A 88 -24.08 10.42 19.98
C TRP A 88 -24.09 11.31 21.24
N ASN A 89 -25.27 11.64 21.76
CA ASN A 89 -25.38 12.36 23.03
C ASN A 89 -24.83 11.55 24.19
N ASP A 90 -25.11 10.23 24.21
CA ASP A 90 -24.54 9.30 25.19
C ASP A 90 -23.02 9.25 25.08
N PHE A 91 -22.49 9.20 23.85
CA PHE A 91 -21.05 9.17 23.61
C PHE A 91 -20.36 10.46 24.08
N LEU A 92 -20.92 11.62 23.74
CA LEU A 92 -20.38 12.90 24.18
C LEU A 92 -20.46 13.09 25.69
N TYR A 93 -21.54 12.61 26.31
CA TYR A 93 -21.68 12.60 27.77
C TYR A 93 -20.61 11.70 28.42
N PHE A 94 -20.41 10.51 27.88
CA PHE A 94 -19.34 9.60 28.32
C PHE A 94 -17.96 10.25 28.18
N CYS A 95 -17.63 10.82 27.01
CA CYS A 95 -16.36 11.50 26.79
C CYS A 95 -16.12 12.64 27.78
N LYS A 96 -17.16 13.44 28.08
CA LYS A 96 -17.09 14.51 29.08
C LYS A 96 -16.79 13.96 30.49
N LYS A 97 -17.48 12.89 30.89
CA LYS A 97 -17.24 12.26 32.21
C LYS A 97 -15.86 11.62 32.31
N LEU A 98 -15.38 11.00 31.23
CA LEU A 98 -14.03 10.46 31.15
C LEU A 98 -12.97 11.57 31.20
N TYR A 99 -13.21 12.70 30.51
CA TYR A 99 -12.37 13.90 30.55
C TYR A 99 -12.19 14.42 32.00
N ASP A 100 -13.31 14.58 32.71
CA ASP A 100 -13.30 15.08 34.10
C ASP A 100 -12.62 14.07 35.04
N PHE A 101 -12.94 12.78 34.92
CA PHE A 101 -12.42 11.71 35.78
C PHE A 101 -10.89 11.53 35.62
N LEU A 102 -10.37 11.57 34.39
CA LEU A 102 -8.95 11.39 34.08
C LEU A 102 -8.15 12.72 34.11
N ASN A 103 -8.77 13.83 34.43
CA ASN A 103 -8.13 15.17 34.35
C ASN A 103 -7.43 15.42 33.01
N LEU A 104 -8.15 15.22 31.91
CA LEU A 104 -7.57 15.35 30.58
C LEU A 104 -7.22 16.80 30.21
N LYS A 105 -7.54 17.78 31.04
CA LYS A 105 -7.02 19.14 30.91
C LYS A 105 -5.48 19.17 30.88
N GLU A 106 -4.85 18.29 31.64
CA GLU A 106 -3.39 18.22 31.80
C GLU A 106 -2.78 16.95 31.21
N ARG A 107 -3.60 16.00 30.79
CA ARG A 107 -3.19 14.67 30.37
C ARG A 107 -3.85 14.26 29.08
N TYR A 108 -3.28 13.25 28.44
CA TYR A 108 -3.74 12.70 27.16
C TYR A 108 -4.12 11.23 27.30
N ILE A 109 -5.12 10.80 26.54
CA ILE A 109 -5.41 9.39 26.31
C ILE A 109 -5.25 9.06 24.82
N VAL A 110 -4.85 7.81 24.56
CA VAL A 110 -4.71 7.29 23.20
C VAL A 110 -5.76 6.21 22.98
N VAL A 111 -6.66 6.46 22.05
CA VAL A 111 -7.77 5.56 21.71
C VAL A 111 -7.51 4.97 20.34
N TYR A 112 -7.45 3.65 20.23
CA TYR A 112 -7.26 2.99 18.96
C TYR A 112 -8.60 2.62 18.31
N VAL A 113 -8.67 2.83 17.01
CA VAL A 113 -9.85 2.53 16.19
C VAL A 113 -9.39 1.64 15.04
N HIS A 114 -10.11 0.54 14.81
CA HIS A 114 -9.75 -0.35 13.71
C HIS A 114 -10.35 0.15 12.40
N ASN A 115 -9.48 0.75 11.53
CA ASN A 115 -9.85 1.51 10.34
C ASN A 115 -10.45 2.90 10.63
N LEU A 116 -9.74 3.70 11.43
CA LEU A 116 -10.14 5.07 11.80
C LEU A 116 -10.72 5.91 10.65
N SER A 117 -10.34 5.62 9.40
CA SER A 117 -10.90 6.32 8.22
C SER A 117 -12.41 6.15 8.06
N TYR A 118 -13.00 5.11 8.61
CA TYR A 118 -14.46 4.89 8.59
C TYR A 118 -15.13 5.60 9.77
N GLU A 119 -14.74 5.32 10.99
CA GLU A 119 -15.33 5.88 12.20
C GLU A 119 -15.12 7.40 12.27
N PHE A 120 -14.01 7.90 11.74
CA PHE A 120 -13.74 9.34 11.69
C PHE A 120 -14.83 10.10 10.95
N GLN A 121 -15.43 9.54 9.90
CA GLN A 121 -16.50 10.20 9.16
C GLN A 121 -17.73 10.48 10.06
N PHE A 122 -17.97 9.61 11.07
CA PHE A 122 -19.07 9.76 12.00
C PHE A 122 -18.75 10.68 13.17
N ILE A 123 -17.50 10.72 13.64
CA ILE A 123 -17.11 11.50 14.82
C ILE A 123 -16.56 12.90 14.48
N CYS A 124 -16.13 13.13 13.25
CA CYS A 124 -15.40 14.36 12.89
C CYS A 124 -16.18 15.66 13.16
N ARG A 125 -17.52 15.62 13.10
CA ARG A 125 -18.39 16.77 13.33
C ARG A 125 -18.73 17.03 14.81
N TRP A 126 -18.35 16.08 15.69
CA TRP A 126 -18.65 16.15 17.12
C TRP A 126 -17.52 16.71 17.96
N PHE A 127 -16.33 16.79 17.42
CA PHE A 127 -15.11 17.27 18.11
C PHE A 127 -14.46 18.43 17.40
N ASN A 128 -13.77 19.27 18.18
CA ASN A 128 -12.80 20.23 17.66
C ASN A 128 -11.44 19.54 17.55
N TRP A 129 -10.80 19.64 16.41
CA TRP A 129 -9.55 18.96 16.11
C TRP A 129 -8.37 19.92 16.21
N LEU A 130 -7.34 19.55 16.99
CA LEU A 130 -6.09 20.30 17.13
C LEU A 130 -5.06 19.90 16.08
N ASP A 131 -5.02 18.60 15.74
CA ASP A 131 -4.02 18.03 14.85
C ASP A 131 -4.56 16.76 14.21
N ILE A 132 -4.45 16.68 12.89
CA ILE A 132 -4.82 15.50 12.12
C ILE A 132 -3.67 15.11 11.23
N PHE A 133 -3.20 13.88 11.37
CA PHE A 133 -2.23 13.27 10.46
C PHE A 133 -2.93 12.27 9.58
N ALA A 134 -2.99 12.54 8.28
CA ALA A 134 -3.70 11.74 7.29
C ALA A 134 -2.77 11.33 6.13
N ASP A 135 -3.10 10.21 5.50
CA ASP A 135 -2.41 9.68 4.32
C ASP A 135 -2.92 10.36 3.02
N SER A 136 -4.18 10.75 3.04
CA SER A 136 -4.87 11.54 2.03
C SER A 136 -6.10 12.16 2.67
N GLU A 137 -6.79 13.05 1.97
CA GLU A 137 -8.08 13.56 2.40
C GLU A 137 -9.01 12.43 2.85
N ARG A 138 -9.70 12.61 3.98
CA ARG A 138 -10.64 11.65 4.58
C ARG A 138 -10.03 10.32 5.04
N LYS A 139 -8.70 10.21 5.12
CA LYS A 139 -8.00 9.00 5.59
C LYS A 139 -7.04 9.30 6.74
N PRO A 140 -7.55 9.72 7.91
CA PRO A 140 -6.72 9.98 9.06
C PRO A 140 -6.09 8.70 9.58
N ILE A 141 -4.83 8.83 10.00
CA ILE A 141 -4.07 7.79 10.72
C ILE A 141 -4.04 8.13 12.21
N LYS A 142 -4.01 9.41 12.53
CA LYS A 142 -4.06 9.97 13.88
C LYS A 142 -4.88 11.27 13.85
N ALA A 143 -5.72 11.47 14.86
CA ALA A 143 -6.46 12.73 15.05
C ALA A 143 -6.51 13.07 16.54
N THR A 144 -6.22 14.32 16.90
CA THR A 144 -6.18 14.81 18.29
C THR A 144 -7.24 15.88 18.50
N THR A 145 -8.10 15.69 19.50
CA THR A 145 -9.12 16.66 19.90
C THR A 145 -8.58 17.73 20.84
N ASP A 146 -9.27 18.86 20.96
CA ASP A 146 -9.02 19.90 21.97
C ASP A 146 -9.21 19.41 23.40
N THR A 147 -9.95 18.31 23.60
CA THR A 147 -10.14 17.61 24.88
C THR A 147 -9.11 16.51 25.15
N HIS A 148 -8.01 16.50 24.39
CA HIS A 148 -6.85 15.63 24.56
C HIS A 148 -7.13 14.12 24.35
N PHE A 149 -8.18 13.76 23.63
CA PHE A 149 -8.33 12.43 23.04
C PHE A 149 -7.46 12.33 21.79
N ILE A 150 -6.64 11.30 21.72
CA ILE A 150 -5.80 11.01 20.55
C ILE A 150 -6.30 9.72 19.90
N PHE A 151 -7.05 9.82 18.82
CA PHE A 151 -7.46 8.66 18.04
C PHE A 151 -6.35 8.20 17.11
N LYS A 152 -6.03 6.91 17.10
CA LYS A 152 -5.03 6.28 16.22
C LYS A 152 -5.61 5.06 15.52
N CYS A 153 -5.18 4.82 14.27
CA CYS A 153 -5.64 3.69 13.48
C CYS A 153 -4.87 2.40 13.78
N SER A 154 -5.52 1.39 14.37
CA SER A 154 -4.90 0.08 14.62
C SER A 154 -4.75 -0.76 13.34
N TYR A 155 -5.60 -0.56 12.33
CA TYR A 155 -5.43 -1.19 11.02
C TYR A 155 -4.13 -0.72 10.31
N ARG A 156 -3.83 0.59 10.34
CA ARG A 156 -2.56 1.11 9.80
C ARG A 156 -1.33 0.64 10.58
N LEU A 157 -1.51 0.40 11.86
CA LEU A 157 -0.45 -0.11 12.74
C LEU A 157 -0.16 -1.59 12.49
N SER A 158 -1.20 -2.40 12.29
CA SER A 158 -1.09 -3.86 12.12
C SER A 158 -0.93 -4.27 10.65
N GLY A 159 -1.67 -3.64 9.74
CA GLY A 159 -1.81 -4.05 8.33
C GLY A 159 -2.79 -5.22 8.14
N TYR A 160 -3.49 -5.67 9.18
CA TYR A 160 -4.34 -6.88 9.17
C TYR A 160 -5.80 -6.55 9.45
N SER A 161 -6.71 -7.42 8.98
CA SER A 161 -8.10 -7.40 9.40
C SER A 161 -8.24 -7.78 10.89
N LEU A 162 -9.35 -7.40 11.49
CA LEU A 162 -9.63 -7.71 12.91
C LEU A 162 -9.64 -9.22 13.19
N GLU A 163 -10.14 -10.03 12.24
CA GLU A 163 -10.10 -11.50 12.31
C GLU A 163 -8.68 -12.04 12.38
N VAL A 164 -7.79 -11.53 11.53
CA VAL A 164 -6.37 -11.92 11.54
C VAL A 164 -5.70 -11.47 12.84
N LEU A 165 -6.02 -10.29 13.37
CA LEU A 165 -5.54 -9.87 14.69
C LEU A 165 -5.99 -10.82 15.79
N ALA A 166 -7.29 -11.14 15.85
CA ALA A 166 -7.87 -12.02 16.86
C ALA A 166 -7.20 -13.41 16.88
N ASN A 167 -6.99 -14.00 15.70
CA ASN A 167 -6.36 -15.32 15.56
C ASN A 167 -4.89 -15.35 15.98
N ASN A 168 -4.30 -14.19 16.23
CA ASN A 168 -2.85 -14.04 16.39
C ASN A 168 -2.46 -13.26 17.66
N LEU A 169 -3.40 -12.98 18.54
CA LEU A 169 -3.11 -12.51 19.88
C LEU A 169 -2.30 -13.58 20.63
N LYS A 170 -1.24 -13.15 21.31
CA LYS A 170 -0.32 -14.05 22.03
C LYS A 170 -0.72 -14.22 23.49
N SER A 171 -1.19 -13.13 24.10
CA SER A 171 -1.50 -13.05 25.53
C SER A 171 -2.99 -13.22 25.84
N HIS A 172 -3.84 -13.10 24.84
CA HIS A 172 -5.29 -13.11 24.98
C HIS A 172 -5.94 -14.09 23.99
N ASN A 173 -6.96 -14.82 24.44
CA ASN A 173 -7.68 -15.76 23.59
C ASN A 173 -9.09 -15.21 23.28
N ILE A 174 -9.15 -14.16 22.49
CA ILE A 174 -10.40 -13.54 22.04
C ILE A 174 -10.55 -13.84 20.55
N LYS A 175 -11.68 -14.46 20.17
CA LYS A 175 -11.97 -14.76 18.77
C LYS A 175 -12.94 -13.73 18.21
N LYS A 176 -12.68 -13.26 16.97
CA LYS A 176 -13.68 -12.50 16.24
C LYS A 176 -14.88 -13.41 15.97
N MET A 177 -16.06 -12.94 16.32
CA MET A 177 -17.30 -13.59 15.91
C MET A 177 -17.54 -13.26 14.44
N VAL A 178 -17.80 -14.29 13.62
CA VAL A 178 -18.06 -14.11 12.20
C VAL A 178 -19.56 -14.11 11.97
N GLY A 179 -20.11 -12.95 11.61
CA GLY A 179 -21.13 -12.87 10.60
C GLY A 179 -22.57 -13.23 10.92
N ASP A 180 -23.14 -12.87 12.08
CA ASP A 180 -24.60 -13.04 12.24
C ASP A 180 -25.37 -11.71 12.38
N LEU A 181 -24.73 -10.59 12.06
CA LEU A 181 -25.45 -9.34 11.85
C LEU A 181 -26.05 -9.31 10.46
N ASP A 182 -27.37 -9.44 10.36
CA ASP A 182 -28.06 -9.18 9.08
C ASP A 182 -28.02 -7.67 8.75
N TYR A 183 -27.11 -7.29 7.87
CA TYR A 183 -26.95 -5.91 7.43
C TYR A 183 -28.08 -5.39 6.54
N ASN A 184 -29.07 -6.22 6.19
CA ASN A 184 -30.29 -5.80 5.49
C ASN A 184 -31.33 -5.25 6.44
N LEU A 185 -31.25 -5.56 7.73
CA LEU A 185 -32.15 -5.03 8.74
C LEU A 185 -31.78 -3.59 9.11
N ILE A 186 -32.75 -2.69 9.02
CA ILE A 186 -32.58 -1.32 9.47
C ILE A 186 -32.67 -1.28 10.99
N ARG A 187 -31.59 -0.87 11.65
CA ARG A 187 -31.51 -0.71 13.11
C ARG A 187 -31.36 0.75 13.47
N ASN A 188 -31.88 1.14 14.62
CA ASN A 188 -31.73 2.47 15.19
C ASN A 188 -31.37 2.40 16.69
N SER A 189 -31.25 3.53 17.36
CA SER A 189 -30.86 3.61 18.76
C SER A 189 -31.85 2.93 19.74
N LYS A 190 -33.08 2.66 19.33
CA LYS A 190 -34.11 1.97 20.13
C LYS A 190 -34.25 0.48 19.80
N THR A 191 -33.62 -0.01 18.74
CA THR A 191 -33.66 -1.43 18.37
C THR A 191 -33.06 -2.27 19.50
N PRO A 192 -33.77 -3.28 20.01
CA PRO A 192 -33.21 -4.21 20.98
C PRO A 192 -31.97 -4.91 20.43
N ILE A 193 -30.93 -5.05 21.24
CA ILE A 193 -29.69 -5.74 20.89
C ILE A 193 -29.67 -7.13 21.55
N SER A 194 -29.43 -8.17 20.75
CA SER A 194 -29.33 -9.53 21.28
C SER A 194 -28.04 -9.73 22.09
N LYS A 195 -27.95 -10.79 22.86
CA LYS A 195 -26.74 -11.13 23.63
C LYS A 195 -25.57 -11.45 22.68
N GLU A 196 -25.86 -12.06 21.54
CA GLU A 196 -24.90 -12.40 20.51
C GLU A 196 -24.34 -11.12 19.86
N GLU A 197 -25.20 -10.16 19.50
CA GLU A 197 -24.79 -8.86 18.97
C GLU A 197 -23.97 -8.06 19.99
N LEU A 198 -24.34 -8.04 21.25
CA LEU A 198 -23.57 -7.44 22.34
C LEU A 198 -22.17 -8.08 22.45
N LYS A 199 -22.11 -9.41 22.35
CA LYS A 199 -20.85 -10.14 22.43
C LYS A 199 -19.97 -9.86 21.20
N TYR A 200 -20.59 -9.69 20.03
CA TYR A 200 -19.89 -9.25 18.82
C TYR A 200 -19.24 -7.87 19.04
N CYS A 201 -20.01 -6.87 19.47
CA CYS A 201 -19.53 -5.52 19.77
C CYS A 201 -18.41 -5.51 20.84
N GLU A 202 -18.57 -6.29 21.90
CA GLU A 202 -17.56 -6.47 22.95
C GLU A 202 -16.24 -7.01 22.39
N ASN A 203 -16.32 -8.08 21.59
CA ASN A 203 -15.13 -8.73 21.05
C ASN A 203 -14.35 -7.81 20.11
N ASP A 204 -15.01 -7.02 19.29
CA ASP A 204 -14.34 -6.17 18.30
C ASP A 204 -13.45 -5.12 18.98
N VAL A 205 -13.89 -4.48 20.05
CA VAL A 205 -13.05 -3.54 20.80
C VAL A 205 -12.02 -4.25 21.69
N LEU A 206 -12.35 -5.42 22.28
CA LEU A 206 -11.40 -6.17 23.10
C LEU A 206 -10.25 -6.78 22.29
N ILE A 207 -10.46 -7.16 21.03
CA ILE A 207 -9.38 -7.59 20.14
C ILE A 207 -8.38 -6.44 19.96
N VAL A 208 -8.87 -5.21 19.75
CA VAL A 208 -8.01 -4.04 19.57
C VAL A 208 -7.27 -3.72 20.87
N THR A 209 -7.94 -3.65 22.02
CA THR A 209 -7.24 -3.37 23.31
C THR A 209 -6.18 -4.42 23.61
N SER A 210 -6.50 -5.71 23.43
CA SER A 210 -5.55 -6.81 23.64
C SER A 210 -4.32 -6.69 22.73
N TYR A 211 -4.54 -6.36 21.45
CA TYR A 211 -3.43 -6.11 20.52
C TYR A 211 -2.59 -4.91 20.95
N ILE A 212 -3.21 -3.83 21.43
CA ILE A 212 -2.50 -2.62 21.88
C ILE A 212 -1.74 -2.89 23.18
N ASP A 213 -2.29 -3.69 24.10
CA ASP A 213 -1.56 -4.12 25.30
C ASP A 213 -0.28 -4.89 24.93
N GLU A 214 -0.34 -5.82 23.98
CA GLU A 214 0.84 -6.50 23.44
C GLU A 214 1.84 -5.50 22.83
N GLN A 215 1.36 -4.43 22.15
CA GLN A 215 2.24 -3.39 21.61
C GLN A 215 2.85 -2.50 22.70
N ILE A 216 2.12 -2.18 23.78
CA ILE A 216 2.66 -1.48 24.94
C ILE A 216 3.83 -2.28 25.53
N ASN A 217 3.64 -3.59 25.69
CA ASN A 217 4.67 -4.50 26.19
C ASN A 217 5.88 -4.58 25.25
N GLU A 218 5.66 -4.64 23.93
CA GLU A 218 6.74 -4.70 22.93
C GLU A 218 7.56 -3.40 22.85
N PHE A 219 6.88 -2.23 22.85
CA PHE A 219 7.51 -0.93 22.66
C PHE A 219 7.83 -0.19 23.98
N GLY A 220 7.33 -0.71 25.10
CA GLY A 220 7.57 -0.23 26.46
C GLY A 220 6.55 0.81 26.96
N ASN A 221 5.79 1.48 26.10
CA ASN A 221 4.64 2.31 26.47
C ASN A 221 3.82 2.76 25.24
N ILE A 222 2.61 3.30 25.50
CA ILE A 222 1.62 3.69 24.49
C ILE A 222 2.10 4.78 23.51
N GLU A 223 2.96 5.70 23.96
CA GLU A 223 3.47 6.80 23.13
C GLU A 223 4.51 6.30 22.13
N LYS A 224 5.30 5.31 22.53
CA LYS A 224 6.36 4.75 21.70
C LYS A 224 5.84 3.80 20.61
N ILE A 225 4.58 3.44 20.61
CA ILE A 225 3.98 2.61 19.56
C ILE A 225 4.01 3.39 18.24
N PRO A 226 4.59 2.86 17.15
CA PRO A 226 4.56 3.51 15.85
C PRO A 226 3.13 3.69 15.33
N LEU A 227 2.91 4.70 14.48
CA LEU A 227 1.58 4.95 13.89
C LEU A 227 1.21 3.94 12.80
N THR A 228 2.20 3.35 12.15
CA THR A 228 1.99 2.46 10.99
C THR A 228 2.91 1.25 11.06
N GLN A 229 2.52 0.20 10.36
CA GLN A 229 3.36 -0.97 10.17
C GLN A 229 4.73 -0.62 9.57
N THR A 230 4.76 0.23 8.54
CA THR A 230 6.02 0.74 7.96
C THR A 230 6.88 1.45 9.01
N GLY A 231 6.26 2.14 9.97
CA GLY A 231 6.94 2.75 11.11
C GLY A 231 7.62 1.72 12.02
N LYS A 232 6.98 0.55 12.26
CA LYS A 232 7.61 -0.57 13.00
C LYS A 232 8.84 -1.09 12.25
N VAL A 233 8.70 -1.33 10.94
CA VAL A 233 9.80 -1.76 10.07
C VAL A 233 10.96 -0.78 10.14
N ARG A 234 10.68 0.50 9.96
CA ARG A 234 11.67 1.59 9.99
C ARG A 234 12.42 1.60 11.31
N ARG A 235 11.72 1.45 12.43
CA ARG A 235 12.33 1.41 13.77
C ARG A 235 13.23 0.18 13.95
N TYR A 236 12.78 -0.99 13.51
CA TYR A 236 13.55 -2.23 13.58
C TYR A 236 14.85 -2.12 12.76
N VAL A 237 14.75 -1.78 11.47
CA VAL A 237 15.90 -1.70 10.56
C VAL A 237 16.90 -0.64 11.04
N ARG A 238 16.41 0.54 11.45
CA ARG A 238 17.27 1.60 12.01
C ARG A 238 18.04 1.13 13.23
N LYS A 239 17.39 0.40 14.15
CA LYS A 239 18.04 -0.17 15.34
C LYS A 239 19.18 -1.12 14.95
N GLN A 240 18.98 -1.96 13.93
CA GLN A 240 20.02 -2.85 13.44
C GLN A 240 21.19 -2.08 12.80
N CYS A 241 20.90 -1.14 11.91
CA CYS A 241 21.92 -0.34 11.25
C CYS A 241 22.73 0.53 12.24
N PHE A 242 22.08 1.10 13.25
CA PHE A 242 22.69 2.02 14.22
C PHE A 242 23.45 1.31 15.36
N GLN A 243 23.51 0.00 15.37
CA GLN A 243 24.46 -0.73 16.24
C GLN A 243 25.91 -0.35 15.92
N ASN A 244 26.19 0.07 14.68
CA ASN A 244 27.48 0.55 14.26
C ASN A 244 27.49 2.09 14.15
N LYS A 245 28.27 2.77 15.00
CA LYS A 245 28.42 4.23 14.95
C LYS A 245 28.98 4.73 13.62
N LYS A 246 29.86 3.96 12.96
CA LYS A 246 30.41 4.32 11.64
C LYS A 246 29.30 4.44 10.59
N TYR A 247 28.26 3.59 10.68
CA TYR A 247 27.09 3.70 9.81
C TYR A 247 26.36 5.02 9.97
N GLN A 248 26.18 5.48 11.22
CA GLN A 248 25.52 6.77 11.51
C GLN A 248 26.29 7.95 10.92
N TYR A 249 27.62 7.95 11.08
CA TYR A 249 28.47 9.00 10.51
C TYR A 249 28.41 8.99 8.98
N PHE A 250 28.53 7.82 8.38
CA PHE A 250 28.47 7.66 6.95
C PHE A 250 27.14 8.20 6.36
N ILE A 251 26.00 7.82 6.94
CA ILE A 251 24.69 8.31 6.46
C ILE A 251 24.55 9.83 6.59
N LYS A 252 25.10 10.45 7.63
CA LYS A 252 25.05 11.92 7.81
C LYS A 252 25.78 12.65 6.67
N GLU A 253 26.86 12.08 6.17
CA GLU A 253 27.61 12.66 5.05
C GLU A 253 26.87 12.60 3.71
N LEU A 254 25.88 11.70 3.55
CA LEU A 254 25.11 11.52 2.33
C LEU A 254 23.94 12.54 2.25
N THR A 255 24.23 13.77 1.89
CA THR A 255 23.23 14.83 1.69
C THR A 255 22.80 14.95 0.24
N ILE A 256 21.63 15.53 0.00
CA ILE A 256 21.05 15.70 -1.34
C ILE A 256 20.81 17.21 -1.57
N GLU A 257 21.18 17.71 -2.75
CA GLU A 257 20.89 19.07 -3.17
C GLU A 257 19.57 19.15 -3.93
N LYS A 258 18.96 20.34 -3.99
CA LYS A 258 17.64 20.54 -4.62
C LYS A 258 17.60 20.13 -6.11
N PRO A 259 18.53 20.55 -6.98
CA PRO A 259 18.51 20.11 -8.39
C PRO A 259 18.67 18.61 -8.53
N GLU A 260 19.56 18.00 -7.76
CA GLU A 260 19.78 16.57 -7.69
C GLU A 260 18.51 15.83 -7.27
N TYR A 261 17.81 16.28 -6.20
CA TYR A 261 16.56 15.66 -5.73
C TYR A 261 15.46 15.69 -6.80
N LEU A 262 15.31 16.80 -7.50
CA LEU A 262 14.34 16.92 -8.60
C LEU A 262 14.64 15.94 -9.73
N MET A 263 15.90 15.76 -10.07
CA MET A 263 16.32 14.75 -11.06
C MET A 263 16.05 13.33 -10.55
N LEU A 264 16.40 13.01 -9.31
CA LEU A 264 16.13 11.71 -8.67
C LEU A 264 14.63 11.39 -8.65
N LYS A 265 13.78 12.36 -8.32
CA LYS A 265 12.32 12.21 -8.33
C LYS A 265 11.79 11.91 -9.73
N ASN A 266 12.35 12.56 -10.75
CA ASN A 266 12.01 12.31 -12.15
C ASN A 266 12.51 10.94 -12.63
N ALA A 267 13.75 10.56 -12.26
CA ALA A 267 14.37 9.29 -12.63
C ALA A 267 13.71 8.09 -11.89
N PHE A 268 13.17 8.31 -10.70
CA PHE A 268 12.52 7.23 -9.95
C PHE A 268 11.32 6.67 -10.72
N MET A 269 11.39 5.39 -11.01
CA MET A 269 10.30 4.58 -11.55
C MET A 269 10.14 3.33 -10.69
N GLY A 270 8.92 2.95 -10.37
CA GLY A 270 8.62 1.70 -9.67
C GLY A 270 8.91 0.45 -10.51
N GLY A 271 8.31 -0.65 -10.12
CA GLY A 271 8.35 -1.90 -10.88
C GLY A 271 7.74 -1.73 -12.26
N PHE A 272 8.25 -2.48 -13.23
CA PHE A 272 7.76 -2.46 -14.60
C PHE A 272 6.55 -3.38 -14.74
N THR A 273 5.47 -2.84 -15.26
CA THR A 273 4.27 -3.62 -15.59
C THR A 273 3.83 -3.25 -16.99
N HIS A 274 3.78 -4.22 -17.89
CA HIS A 274 3.39 -3.98 -19.29
C HIS A 274 3.01 -5.28 -19.99
N CYS A 275 2.51 -5.19 -21.21
CA CYS A 275 2.13 -6.34 -22.03
C CYS A 275 2.59 -6.16 -23.49
N ASN A 276 2.89 -7.27 -24.12
CA ASN A 276 3.20 -7.31 -25.53
C ASN A 276 1.94 -7.00 -26.36
N ALA A 277 2.01 -5.96 -27.19
CA ALA A 277 0.91 -5.53 -28.06
C ALA A 277 0.43 -6.64 -29.03
N MET A 278 1.33 -7.56 -29.41
CA MET A 278 0.98 -8.70 -30.27
C MET A 278 -0.06 -9.64 -29.66
N HIS A 279 -0.10 -9.73 -28.34
CA HIS A 279 -0.96 -10.64 -27.56
C HIS A 279 -2.09 -9.94 -26.82
N THR A 280 -2.12 -8.59 -26.83
CA THR A 280 -3.18 -7.80 -26.17
C THR A 280 -4.56 -8.17 -26.71
N GLN A 281 -5.55 -8.32 -25.83
CA GLN A 281 -6.93 -8.76 -26.08
C GLN A 281 -7.10 -10.21 -26.59
N LYS A 282 -6.04 -10.91 -26.95
CA LYS A 282 -6.11 -12.31 -27.37
C LYS A 282 -6.19 -13.23 -26.16
N ILE A 283 -6.93 -14.33 -26.30
CA ILE A 283 -6.87 -15.42 -25.33
C ILE A 283 -5.62 -16.25 -25.68
N CYS A 284 -4.67 -16.24 -24.76
CA CYS A 284 -3.42 -16.99 -24.86
C CYS A 284 -3.58 -18.31 -24.11
N HIS A 285 -3.29 -19.44 -24.79
CA HIS A 285 -3.38 -20.78 -24.21
C HIS A 285 -1.99 -21.28 -23.83
N ASN A 286 -1.92 -22.15 -22.81
CA ASN A 286 -0.69 -22.80 -22.37
C ASN A 286 0.43 -21.82 -21.99
N VAL A 287 0.10 -20.89 -21.09
CA VAL A 287 1.01 -19.83 -20.66
C VAL A 287 1.75 -20.25 -19.38
N THR A 288 3.06 -20.13 -19.39
CA THR A 288 3.90 -20.38 -18.21
C THR A 288 4.26 -19.08 -17.52
N SER A 289 4.20 -19.08 -16.19
CA SER A 289 4.55 -17.96 -15.32
C SER A 289 5.83 -18.29 -14.56
N TYR A 290 6.80 -17.38 -14.62
CA TYR A 290 7.98 -17.35 -13.75
C TYR A 290 7.97 -16.08 -12.90
N ASP A 291 8.54 -16.16 -11.69
CA ASP A 291 8.62 -15.07 -10.75
C ASP A 291 10.00 -15.03 -10.09
N PHE A 292 10.53 -13.84 -9.79
CA PHE A 292 11.77 -13.73 -9.05
C PHE A 292 11.57 -14.00 -7.57
N THR A 293 12.40 -14.85 -7.02
CA THR A 293 12.43 -15.06 -5.57
C THR A 293 12.95 -13.81 -4.86
N SER A 294 12.05 -12.92 -4.43
CA SER A 294 12.36 -11.67 -3.72
C SER A 294 13.26 -10.70 -4.50
N SER A 295 12.75 -10.14 -5.61
CA SER A 295 13.47 -9.29 -6.54
C SER A 295 14.21 -8.11 -5.90
N TYR A 296 13.51 -7.22 -5.16
CA TYR A 296 14.16 -6.03 -4.56
C TYR A 296 15.20 -6.36 -3.49
N PRO A 297 14.98 -7.29 -2.54
CA PRO A 297 16.01 -7.73 -1.63
C PRO A 297 17.26 -8.27 -2.33
N THR A 298 17.08 -8.98 -3.43
CA THR A 298 18.17 -9.53 -4.22
C THR A 298 19.07 -8.43 -4.77
N VAL A 299 18.49 -7.44 -5.45
CA VAL A 299 19.30 -6.36 -6.05
C VAL A 299 19.93 -5.47 -4.98
N LEU A 300 19.29 -5.26 -3.82
CA LEU A 300 19.91 -4.55 -2.69
C LEU A 300 21.18 -5.22 -2.20
N ILE A 301 21.32 -6.53 -2.38
CA ILE A 301 22.51 -7.30 -1.97
C ILE A 301 23.50 -7.44 -3.13
N SER A 302 23.01 -7.82 -4.33
CA SER A 302 23.86 -8.22 -5.45
C SER A 302 24.53 -7.08 -6.20
N GLU A 303 24.01 -5.84 -6.04
CA GLU A 303 24.42 -4.69 -6.85
C GLU A 303 25.20 -3.65 -6.05
N LYS A 304 25.88 -2.75 -6.78
CA LYS A 304 26.59 -1.63 -6.20
C LYS A 304 25.76 -0.34 -6.34
N TYR A 305 25.80 0.52 -5.34
CA TYR A 305 24.96 1.68 -5.15
C TYR A 305 25.74 2.98 -5.01
N PRO A 306 25.07 4.16 -5.14
CA PRO A 306 25.65 5.45 -4.75
C PRO A 306 26.05 5.46 -3.27
N MET A 307 27.35 5.61 -3.01
CA MET A 307 27.94 5.58 -1.66
C MET A 307 28.65 6.90 -1.30
N SER A 308 28.36 7.97 -2.05
CA SER A 308 28.85 9.33 -1.78
C SER A 308 27.78 10.37 -2.07
N LYS A 309 28.00 11.62 -1.70
CA LYS A 309 27.23 12.77 -2.23
C LYS A 309 27.35 12.82 -3.74
N GLY A 310 26.31 13.32 -4.41
CA GLY A 310 26.33 13.62 -5.82
C GLY A 310 27.37 14.71 -6.14
N LYS A 311 28.20 14.46 -7.14
CA LYS A 311 29.12 15.44 -7.71
C LYS A 311 28.68 15.77 -9.11
N GLU A 312 28.34 17.03 -9.35
CA GLU A 312 28.01 17.50 -10.69
C GLU A 312 29.26 17.46 -11.60
N VAL A 313 29.08 16.98 -12.82
CA VAL A 313 30.15 16.88 -13.84
C VAL A 313 29.59 17.28 -15.20
N CYS A 314 30.43 17.90 -16.00
CA CYS A 314 30.11 18.21 -17.39
C CYS A 314 30.44 17.02 -18.26
N VAL A 315 29.49 16.58 -19.08
CA VAL A 315 29.61 15.44 -20.01
C VAL A 315 29.02 15.86 -21.34
N ASN A 316 29.79 15.76 -22.41
CA ASN A 316 29.40 16.27 -23.73
C ASN A 316 29.07 15.17 -24.74
N THR A 317 29.62 13.97 -24.54
CA THR A 317 29.48 12.86 -25.48
C THR A 317 28.99 11.58 -24.82
N GLU A 318 28.35 10.72 -25.63
CA GLU A 318 27.94 9.38 -25.18
C GLU A 318 29.15 8.55 -24.72
N ASN A 319 30.29 8.66 -25.37
CA ASN A 319 31.49 7.93 -24.99
C ASN A 319 32.03 8.35 -23.61
N GLU A 320 32.01 9.64 -23.29
CA GLU A 320 32.35 10.14 -21.95
C GLU A 320 31.39 9.58 -20.90
N LEU A 321 30.07 9.61 -21.17
CA LEU A 321 29.08 9.06 -20.30
C LEU A 321 29.29 7.55 -20.03
N LEU A 322 29.53 6.77 -21.09
CA LEU A 322 29.82 5.34 -20.99
C LEU A 322 31.13 5.06 -20.20
N ASN A 323 32.14 5.92 -20.28
CA ASN A 323 33.36 5.79 -19.49
C ASN A 323 33.09 6.07 -17.97
N LEU A 324 32.27 7.07 -17.66
CA LEU A 324 31.88 7.35 -16.28
C LEU A 324 31.11 6.18 -15.66
N ILE A 325 30.15 5.60 -16.38
CA ILE A 325 29.31 4.48 -15.94
C ILE A 325 30.12 3.25 -15.52
N LYS A 326 31.32 3.03 -16.08
CA LYS A 326 32.21 1.91 -15.69
C LYS A 326 32.60 1.98 -14.20
N ASN A 327 32.86 3.21 -13.70
CA ASN A 327 33.45 3.41 -12.39
C ASN A 327 32.49 4.02 -11.36
N TYR A 328 31.48 4.77 -11.82
CA TYR A 328 30.55 5.53 -10.98
C TYR A 328 29.09 5.06 -11.18
N CYS A 329 28.25 5.30 -10.20
CA CYS A 329 26.81 5.41 -10.43
C CYS A 329 26.55 6.80 -11.03
N VAL A 330 25.70 6.89 -12.04
CA VAL A 330 25.45 8.14 -12.76
C VAL A 330 23.95 8.45 -12.82
N LEU A 331 23.61 9.68 -12.45
CA LEU A 331 22.27 10.26 -12.67
C LEU A 331 22.40 11.31 -13.75
N VAL A 332 21.60 11.21 -14.82
CA VAL A 332 21.77 12.06 -15.99
C VAL A 332 20.47 12.49 -16.63
N ASP A 333 20.41 13.72 -17.12
CA ASP A 333 19.36 14.26 -18.00
C ASP A 333 19.76 14.06 -19.45
N LEU A 334 18.89 13.41 -20.22
CA LEU A 334 19.13 13.11 -21.63
C LEU A 334 17.99 13.64 -22.49
N GLN A 335 18.35 14.35 -23.57
CA GLN A 335 17.40 14.75 -24.60
C GLN A 335 17.72 13.99 -25.89
N PHE A 336 16.72 13.25 -26.37
CA PHE A 336 16.80 12.46 -27.59
C PHE A 336 16.07 13.16 -28.75
N THR A 337 16.60 12.96 -29.96
CA THR A 337 15.97 13.37 -31.21
C THR A 337 15.72 12.15 -32.08
N ASN A 338 14.50 12.03 -32.64
CA ASN A 338 14.03 10.91 -33.47
C ASN A 338 14.25 9.54 -32.80
N ILE A 339 13.84 9.46 -31.53
CA ILE A 339 13.97 8.20 -30.78
C ILE A 339 12.85 7.22 -31.16
N LYS A 340 13.24 5.95 -31.41
CA LYS A 340 12.33 4.88 -31.80
C LYS A 340 12.75 3.56 -31.18
N THR A 341 11.78 2.76 -30.74
CA THR A 341 12.06 1.39 -30.25
C THR A 341 12.62 0.50 -31.34
N SER A 342 13.56 -0.37 -30.98
CA SER A 342 14.10 -1.41 -31.85
C SER A 342 13.26 -2.68 -31.87
N PHE A 343 12.30 -2.82 -30.94
CA PHE A 343 11.53 -4.04 -30.74
C PHE A 343 10.02 -3.75 -30.71
N MET A 344 9.24 -4.61 -31.38
CA MET A 344 7.79 -4.51 -31.38
C MET A 344 7.15 -5.16 -30.16
N TYR A 345 7.83 -6.10 -29.53
CA TYR A 345 7.29 -6.86 -28.41
C TYR A 345 7.28 -6.08 -27.10
N GLU A 346 8.17 -5.08 -26.90
CA GLU A 346 8.18 -4.29 -25.67
C GLU A 346 8.82 -2.91 -25.82
N GLN A 347 8.31 -1.95 -25.03
CA GLN A 347 8.80 -0.57 -24.90
C GLN A 347 8.97 -0.22 -23.43
N ILE A 348 10.11 0.38 -23.06
CA ILE A 348 10.49 0.57 -21.66
C ILE A 348 10.42 2.02 -21.17
N ILE A 349 10.46 3.02 -22.05
CA ILE A 349 10.42 4.43 -21.66
C ILE A 349 8.99 4.82 -21.26
N SER A 350 8.80 5.25 -20.00
CA SER A 350 7.51 5.72 -19.52
C SER A 350 7.22 7.14 -20.02
N TYR A 351 6.09 7.34 -20.71
CA TYR A 351 5.64 8.65 -21.16
C TYR A 351 5.50 9.66 -20.02
N SER A 352 4.97 9.23 -18.87
CA SER A 352 4.77 10.09 -17.70
C SER A 352 6.08 10.58 -17.04
N LYS A 353 7.23 10.01 -17.41
CA LYS A 353 8.56 10.41 -16.93
C LYS A 353 9.33 11.26 -17.93
N CYS A 354 8.75 11.47 -19.10
CA CYS A 354 9.34 12.28 -20.15
C CYS A 354 8.85 13.74 -20.07
N ARG A 355 9.73 14.64 -20.45
CA ARG A 355 9.49 16.09 -20.62
C ARG A 355 9.76 16.49 -22.06
N ASN A 356 9.22 17.61 -22.52
CA ASN A 356 9.44 18.18 -23.85
C ASN A 356 9.20 17.15 -24.98
N VAL A 357 8.15 16.34 -24.85
CA VAL A 357 7.82 15.28 -25.81
C VAL A 357 7.10 15.87 -27.01
N LYS A 358 7.59 15.60 -28.23
CA LYS A 358 6.94 15.99 -29.48
C LYS A 358 6.58 14.77 -30.32
N ASN A 359 5.36 14.79 -30.85
CA ASN A 359 4.79 13.77 -31.76
C ASN A 359 5.01 12.32 -31.26
N PRO A 360 4.61 11.97 -30.01
CA PRO A 360 4.84 10.64 -29.49
C PRO A 360 3.85 9.62 -30.07
N LEU A 361 4.37 8.43 -30.43
CA LEU A 361 3.56 7.22 -30.54
C LEU A 361 3.68 6.44 -29.22
N ILE A 362 2.55 6.07 -28.64
CA ILE A 362 2.51 5.52 -27.29
C ILE A 362 1.78 4.17 -27.28
N ASN A 363 2.41 3.16 -26.63
CA ASN A 363 1.81 1.87 -26.32
C ASN A 363 1.53 1.78 -24.81
N ASN A 364 0.27 1.86 -24.40
CA ASN A 364 -0.14 1.73 -23.00
C ASN A 364 0.76 2.51 -22.00
N GLY A 365 0.98 3.79 -22.29
CA GLY A 365 1.82 4.67 -21.47
C GLY A 365 3.34 4.54 -21.69
N ARG A 366 3.78 3.76 -22.68
CA ARG A 366 5.20 3.60 -23.06
C ARG A 366 5.47 4.22 -24.43
N ILE A 367 6.60 4.90 -24.55
CA ILE A 367 7.03 5.55 -25.81
C ILE A 367 7.46 4.46 -26.80
N VAL A 368 6.85 4.44 -27.97
CA VAL A 368 7.27 3.65 -29.13
C VAL A 368 8.27 4.46 -29.97
N GLN A 369 7.91 5.72 -30.26
CA GLN A 369 8.76 6.71 -30.93
C GLN A 369 8.35 8.12 -30.53
N ALA A 370 9.27 9.06 -30.68
CA ALA A 370 9.02 10.49 -30.56
C ALA A 370 10.05 11.29 -31.35
N ASP A 371 9.65 12.45 -31.90
CA ASP A 371 10.60 13.36 -32.57
C ASP A 371 11.60 13.93 -31.57
N THR A 372 11.13 14.29 -30.38
CA THR A 372 12.00 14.69 -29.27
C THR A 372 11.39 14.23 -27.93
N LEU A 373 12.24 13.92 -26.98
CA LEU A 373 11.89 13.77 -25.57
C LEU A 373 13.11 14.04 -24.67
N THR A 374 12.83 14.46 -23.44
CA THR A 374 13.84 14.61 -22.38
C THR A 374 13.48 13.70 -21.23
N ILE A 375 14.46 12.97 -20.66
CA ILE A 375 14.27 12.07 -19.51
C ILE A 375 15.46 12.17 -18.56
N SER A 376 15.16 12.19 -17.24
CA SER A 376 16.18 11.94 -16.21
C SER A 376 16.24 10.45 -15.95
N CYS A 377 17.41 9.86 -15.91
CA CYS A 377 17.58 8.43 -15.69
C CYS A 377 18.88 8.09 -14.96
N THR A 378 18.93 6.88 -14.38
CA THR A 378 20.15 6.29 -13.86
C THR A 378 21.00 5.72 -14.99
N ASP A 379 22.30 5.46 -14.70
CA ASP A 379 23.19 4.70 -15.59
C ASP A 379 22.56 3.38 -16.05
N ILE A 380 21.87 2.68 -15.16
CA ILE A 380 21.21 1.40 -15.46
C ILE A 380 20.06 1.58 -16.45
N ASP A 381 19.21 2.59 -16.23
CA ASP A 381 18.10 2.88 -17.13
C ASP A 381 18.62 3.39 -18.49
N PHE A 382 19.69 4.19 -18.53
CA PHE A 382 20.31 4.59 -19.77
C PHE A 382 20.83 3.40 -20.60
N LEU A 383 21.51 2.46 -19.96
CA LEU A 383 21.98 1.24 -20.65
C LEU A 383 20.80 0.39 -21.18
N ASN A 384 19.69 0.33 -20.43
CA ASN A 384 18.47 -0.31 -20.92
C ASN A 384 17.88 0.44 -22.13
N ILE A 385 17.76 1.79 -22.06
CA ILE A 385 17.27 2.61 -23.18
C ILE A 385 18.13 2.36 -24.41
N ARG A 386 19.44 2.39 -24.25
CA ARG A 386 20.41 2.09 -25.33
C ARG A 386 20.21 0.69 -25.94
N GLY A 387 19.79 -0.26 -25.14
CA GLY A 387 19.53 -1.64 -25.59
C GLY A 387 18.16 -1.85 -26.25
N PHE A 388 17.20 -0.94 -26.07
CA PHE A 388 15.84 -1.05 -26.61
C PHE A 388 15.48 -0.04 -27.68
N TYR A 389 16.24 1.07 -27.80
CA TYR A 389 15.92 2.19 -28.70
C TYR A 389 17.10 2.56 -29.57
N LYS A 390 16.78 3.24 -30.68
CA LYS A 390 17.70 3.96 -31.54
C LYS A 390 17.27 5.42 -31.61
N TRP A 391 18.22 6.31 -31.85
CA TRP A 391 18.01 7.76 -31.97
C TRP A 391 19.02 8.37 -32.94
N ASP A 392 18.71 9.53 -33.51
CA ASP A 392 19.63 10.24 -34.40
C ASP A 392 20.65 11.06 -33.62
N ASN A 393 20.19 11.75 -32.57
CA ASN A 393 21.05 12.55 -31.70
C ASN A 393 20.63 12.48 -30.24
N MET A 394 21.62 12.61 -29.36
CA MET A 394 21.45 12.67 -27.93
C MET A 394 22.22 13.85 -27.34
N LYS A 395 21.55 14.74 -26.61
CA LYS A 395 22.16 15.81 -25.82
C LYS A 395 22.16 15.43 -24.37
N ILE A 396 23.28 15.64 -23.69
CA ILE A 396 23.44 15.38 -22.24
C ILE A 396 23.26 16.71 -21.52
N GLY A 397 22.36 16.73 -20.54
CA GLY A 397 22.13 17.87 -19.65
C GLY A 397 22.88 17.70 -18.34
N LEU A 398 22.21 18.01 -17.21
CA LEU A 398 22.81 17.83 -15.89
C LEU A 398 23.23 16.38 -15.66
N CYS A 399 24.40 16.20 -15.08
CA CYS A 399 24.96 14.89 -14.78
C CYS A 399 25.60 14.89 -13.39
N TYR A 400 25.19 13.94 -12.55
CA TYR A 400 25.77 13.70 -11.23
C TYR A 400 26.42 12.32 -11.20
N ILE A 401 27.62 12.24 -10.60
CA ILE A 401 28.31 10.98 -10.36
C ILE A 401 28.41 10.70 -8.86
N TYR A 402 28.44 9.42 -8.51
CA TYR A 402 28.56 8.93 -7.15
C TYR A 402 29.59 7.81 -7.10
N GLU A 403 30.37 7.75 -6.02
CA GLU A 403 31.19 6.57 -5.74
C GLU A 403 30.32 5.31 -5.71
N LYS A 404 30.82 4.22 -6.27
CA LYS A 404 30.05 2.99 -6.53
C LYS A 404 30.55 1.85 -5.67
N ASP A 405 29.76 1.43 -4.68
CA ASP A 405 30.11 0.27 -3.82
C ASP A 405 28.87 -0.47 -3.31
N TYR A 406 29.07 -1.62 -2.67
CA TYR A 406 28.00 -2.36 -2.00
C TYR A 406 27.39 -1.56 -0.84
N LEU A 407 26.12 -1.78 -0.57
CA LEU A 407 25.44 -1.20 0.59
C LEU A 407 26.12 -1.64 1.89
N PRO A 408 26.02 -0.85 2.97
CA PRO A 408 26.70 -1.17 4.23
C PRO A 408 26.33 -2.55 4.78
N LYS A 409 27.31 -3.21 5.39
CA LYS A 409 27.20 -4.56 5.95
C LYS A 409 26.01 -4.76 6.87
N GLU A 410 25.72 -3.79 7.72
CA GLU A 410 24.61 -3.83 8.68
C GLU A 410 23.26 -3.90 7.98
N PHE A 411 23.10 -3.14 6.90
CA PHE A 411 21.88 -3.14 6.10
C PHE A 411 21.73 -4.47 5.34
N ILE A 412 22.79 -4.95 4.70
CA ILE A 412 22.82 -6.27 4.02
C ILE A 412 22.47 -7.40 5.00
N LYS A 413 23.09 -7.44 6.18
CA LYS A 413 22.77 -8.43 7.22
C LYS A 413 21.30 -8.39 7.63
N THR A 414 20.72 -7.20 7.76
CA THR A 414 19.31 -7.05 8.10
C THR A 414 18.41 -7.64 7.03
N ILE A 415 18.69 -7.39 5.75
CA ILE A 415 17.95 -7.97 4.62
C ILE A 415 18.01 -9.49 4.65
N LEU A 416 19.21 -10.05 4.79
CA LEU A 416 19.44 -11.50 4.83
C LEU A 416 18.73 -12.16 6.01
N HIS A 417 18.77 -11.53 7.19
CA HIS A 417 18.08 -12.03 8.37
C HIS A 417 16.56 -12.07 8.17
N LEU A 418 15.99 -11.01 7.63
CA LEU A 418 14.55 -10.95 7.33
C LEU A 418 14.15 -11.98 6.26
N TYR A 419 14.99 -12.18 5.25
CA TYR A 419 14.75 -13.20 4.22
C TYR A 419 14.79 -14.62 4.81
N LYS A 420 15.78 -14.90 5.66
CA LYS A 420 15.88 -16.16 6.37
C LYS A 420 14.65 -16.41 7.23
N SER A 421 14.27 -15.47 8.08
CA SER A 421 13.08 -15.57 8.94
C SER A 421 11.81 -15.82 8.14
N LYS A 422 11.58 -15.06 7.06
CA LYS A 422 10.43 -15.28 6.14
C LYS A 422 10.43 -16.70 5.59
N THR A 423 11.59 -17.24 5.22
CA THR A 423 11.67 -18.56 4.57
C THR A 423 11.44 -19.69 5.57
N GLU A 424 12.07 -19.62 6.73
CA GLU A 424 11.99 -20.64 7.80
C GLU A 424 10.60 -20.68 8.44
N LEU A 425 9.89 -19.55 8.53
CA LEU A 425 8.55 -19.45 9.14
C LEU A 425 7.42 -19.85 8.19
N LYS A 426 7.69 -19.96 6.87
CA LYS A 426 6.63 -20.26 5.89
C LYS A 426 6.04 -21.64 6.09
N GLY A 427 4.74 -21.71 6.40
CA GLY A 427 4.00 -22.96 6.59
C GLY A 427 4.28 -23.65 7.92
N VAL A 428 4.81 -22.95 8.91
CA VAL A 428 4.94 -23.41 10.29
C VAL A 428 3.67 -23.10 11.04
N ASP A 429 2.99 -24.12 11.56
CA ASP A 429 1.75 -23.97 12.31
C ASP A 429 1.92 -23.04 13.52
N GLY A 430 0.99 -22.09 13.70
CA GLY A 430 1.03 -21.09 14.77
C GLY A 430 2.09 -20.00 14.60
N LYS A 431 2.75 -19.92 13.42
CA LYS A 431 3.76 -18.89 13.07
C LYS A 431 3.38 -18.03 11.87
N GLU A 432 2.10 -18.06 11.48
CA GLU A 432 1.61 -17.35 10.29
C GLU A 432 1.86 -15.86 10.37
N ILE A 433 1.75 -15.27 11.56
CA ILE A 433 2.00 -13.82 11.75
C ILE A 433 3.47 -13.49 11.71
N GLU A 434 4.31 -14.24 12.40
CA GLU A 434 5.74 -13.98 12.32
C GLU A 434 6.24 -14.12 10.88
N TYR A 435 5.66 -15.06 10.12
CA TYR A 435 5.93 -15.19 8.68
C TYR A 435 5.45 -13.95 7.91
N LEU A 436 4.18 -13.54 8.09
CA LEU A 436 3.62 -12.37 7.41
C LEU A 436 4.40 -11.11 7.79
N HIS A 437 4.71 -10.94 9.06
CA HIS A 437 5.52 -9.81 9.55
C HIS A 437 6.91 -9.78 8.90
N SER A 438 7.62 -10.91 8.85
CA SER A 438 8.94 -11.00 8.20
C SER A 438 8.87 -10.73 6.70
N LYS A 439 7.79 -11.20 6.02
CA LYS A 439 7.54 -10.94 4.61
C LYS A 439 7.31 -9.45 4.34
N GLU A 440 6.55 -8.79 5.18
CA GLU A 440 6.23 -7.36 5.04
C GLU A 440 7.41 -6.47 5.38
N LEU A 441 8.16 -6.79 6.43
CA LEU A 441 9.42 -6.14 6.77
C LEU A 441 10.36 -6.16 5.56
N LEU A 442 10.53 -7.31 4.93
CA LEU A 442 11.40 -7.49 3.78
C LEU A 442 10.91 -6.70 2.55
N ASN A 443 9.61 -6.76 2.25
CA ASN A 443 9.03 -6.08 1.09
C ASN A 443 9.01 -4.55 1.23
N SER A 444 8.93 -4.02 2.46
CA SER A 444 8.92 -2.58 2.73
C SER A 444 10.30 -1.93 2.65
N LEU A 445 11.39 -2.71 2.69
CA LEU A 445 12.75 -2.17 2.81
C LEU A 445 13.12 -1.20 1.69
N TYR A 446 12.89 -1.58 0.43
CA TYR A 446 13.26 -0.72 -0.70
C TYR A 446 12.37 0.52 -0.76
N GLY A 447 11.07 0.36 -0.51
CA GLY A 447 10.12 1.48 -0.51
C GLY A 447 10.44 2.54 0.53
N MET A 448 11.02 2.14 1.67
CA MET A 448 11.48 3.08 2.69
C MET A 448 12.63 3.95 2.20
N CYS A 449 13.48 3.46 1.30
CA CYS A 449 14.56 4.28 0.71
C CYS A 449 13.99 5.45 -0.09
N VAL A 450 12.94 5.22 -0.87
CA VAL A 450 12.30 6.20 -1.77
C VAL A 450 11.01 6.81 -1.20
N THR A 451 10.84 6.80 0.12
CA THR A 451 9.78 7.60 0.74
C THR A 451 9.93 9.05 0.30
N SER A 452 8.83 9.68 -0.16
CA SER A 452 8.88 11.09 -0.56
C SER A 452 9.52 11.94 0.54
N ILE A 453 10.43 12.81 0.17
CA ILE A 453 11.02 13.77 1.12
C ILE A 453 10.02 14.89 1.38
N VAL A 454 9.27 15.28 0.36
CA VAL A 454 8.24 16.32 0.45
C VAL A 454 6.89 15.66 0.67
N HIS A 455 6.21 16.06 1.73
CA HIS A 455 4.89 15.55 2.11
C HIS A 455 3.87 16.69 2.12
N ASP A 456 2.74 16.44 1.46
CA ASP A 456 1.59 17.30 1.59
C ASP A 456 0.95 17.10 2.99
N LYS A 457 0.43 18.18 3.57
CA LYS A 457 -0.30 18.13 4.83
C LYS A 457 -1.79 18.21 4.54
N PHE A 458 -2.54 17.30 5.11
CA PHE A 458 -3.98 17.24 5.01
C PHE A 458 -4.59 17.77 6.30
N ASN A 459 -5.29 18.90 6.23
CA ASN A 459 -5.92 19.54 7.36
C ASN A 459 -7.45 19.43 7.23
N TYR A 460 -8.14 19.33 8.36
CA TYR A 460 -9.58 19.37 8.45
C TYR A 460 -9.98 20.45 9.46
N ASP A 461 -10.78 21.42 9.02
CA ASP A 461 -11.17 22.60 9.83
C ASP A 461 -12.50 22.42 10.59
N GLY A 462 -13.06 21.21 10.59
CA GLY A 462 -14.37 20.91 11.14
C GLY A 462 -15.49 20.89 10.10
N LYS A 463 -15.22 21.34 8.86
CA LYS A 463 -16.16 21.35 7.73
C LYS A 463 -15.55 20.68 6.51
N GLU A 464 -14.39 21.13 6.07
CA GLU A 464 -13.75 20.70 4.83
C GLU A 464 -12.31 20.26 5.03
N TRP A 465 -11.86 19.38 4.13
CA TRP A 465 -10.47 19.00 4.03
C TRP A 465 -9.72 19.98 3.12
N THR A 466 -8.55 20.41 3.55
CA THR A 466 -7.65 21.24 2.76
C THR A 466 -6.29 20.56 2.65
N THR A 467 -5.64 20.74 1.50
CA THR A 467 -4.32 20.21 1.23
C THR A 467 -3.31 21.35 1.15
N GLU A 468 -2.32 21.32 2.01
CA GLU A 468 -1.18 22.24 1.98
C GLU A 468 0.03 21.53 1.38
N ASN A 469 0.55 22.04 0.27
CA ASN A 469 1.71 21.47 -0.40
C ASN A 469 2.96 21.65 0.47
N GLY A 470 3.75 20.58 0.57
CA GLY A 470 5.01 20.61 1.30
C GLY A 470 6.04 21.57 0.69
N ASN A 471 6.79 22.27 1.53
CA ASN A 471 7.89 23.14 1.11
C ASN A 471 9.16 22.33 0.84
N LEU A 472 9.56 22.26 -0.43
CA LEU A 472 10.71 21.45 -0.85
C LEU A 472 12.01 21.84 -0.14
N ASP A 473 12.30 23.13 0.01
CA ASP A 473 13.58 23.60 0.60
C ASP A 473 13.66 23.27 2.09
N GLU A 474 12.56 23.44 2.80
CA GLU A 474 12.44 23.12 4.23
C GLU A 474 12.53 21.61 4.45
N GLU A 475 11.75 20.83 3.71
CA GLU A 475 11.70 19.37 3.87
C GLU A 475 13.04 18.72 3.48
N LEU A 476 13.73 19.24 2.46
CA LEU A 476 15.05 18.75 2.07
C LEU A 476 16.11 19.08 3.12
N LYS A 477 16.04 20.27 3.73
CA LYS A 477 16.88 20.64 4.86
C LYS A 477 16.63 19.71 6.06
N ASN A 478 15.36 19.43 6.37
CA ASN A 478 14.96 18.50 7.44
C ASN A 478 15.50 17.11 7.16
N TYR A 479 15.34 16.59 5.93
CA TYR A 479 15.90 15.29 5.51
C TYR A 479 17.41 15.22 5.70
N ASN A 480 18.16 16.23 5.26
CA ASN A 480 19.62 16.25 5.34
C ASN A 480 20.14 16.36 6.79
N THR A 481 19.37 16.93 7.71
CA THR A 481 19.75 17.15 9.12
C THR A 481 19.14 16.14 10.10
N ASP A 482 18.22 15.28 9.65
CA ASP A 482 17.55 14.29 10.51
C ASP A 482 18.55 13.27 11.08
N LYS A 483 18.72 13.31 12.40
CA LYS A 483 19.58 12.38 13.15
C LYS A 483 19.11 10.92 13.13
N ASN A 484 17.84 10.70 12.76
CA ASN A 484 17.23 9.39 12.68
C ASN A 484 17.24 8.81 11.25
N ARG A 485 17.71 9.58 10.27
CA ARG A 485 17.86 9.11 8.90
C ARG A 485 18.91 8.00 8.86
N PHE A 486 18.54 6.87 8.29
CA PHE A 486 19.39 5.69 8.18
C PHE A 486 19.40 5.08 6.76
N LEU A 487 18.69 5.70 5.82
CA LEU A 487 18.62 5.31 4.43
C LEU A 487 18.95 6.52 3.55
N PHE A 488 19.36 6.24 2.32
CA PHE A 488 19.67 7.25 1.32
C PHE A 488 18.71 7.10 0.14
N TYR A 489 18.09 8.20 -0.30
CA TYR A 489 17.04 8.19 -1.32
C TYR A 489 17.50 7.53 -2.63
N GLN A 490 18.75 7.79 -3.04
CA GLN A 490 19.37 7.22 -4.24
C GLN A 490 19.35 5.69 -4.21
N TRP A 491 19.51 5.04 -3.07
CA TRP A 491 19.49 3.58 -3.00
C TRP A 491 18.20 2.97 -3.53
N GLY A 492 17.06 3.59 -3.24
CA GLY A 492 15.78 3.10 -3.76
C GLY A 492 15.59 3.39 -5.25
N VAL A 493 16.13 4.49 -5.78
CA VAL A 493 16.10 4.82 -7.21
C VAL A 493 16.87 3.76 -8.00
N TRP A 494 18.10 3.43 -7.59
CA TRP A 494 18.90 2.38 -8.23
C TRP A 494 18.34 0.98 -8.00
N CYS A 495 17.76 0.70 -6.82
CA CYS A 495 17.13 -0.60 -6.53
C CYS A 495 16.09 -0.96 -7.57
N THR A 496 15.17 -0.04 -7.86
CA THR A 496 14.15 -0.30 -8.87
C THR A 496 14.70 -0.33 -10.30
N ALA A 497 15.75 0.43 -10.58
CA ALA A 497 16.43 0.39 -11.89
C ALA A 497 17.10 -0.98 -12.13
N TYR A 498 17.81 -1.53 -11.15
CA TYR A 498 18.39 -2.86 -11.22
C TYR A 498 17.33 -3.96 -11.34
N ALA A 499 16.25 -3.87 -10.56
CA ALA A 499 15.16 -4.85 -10.65
C ALA A 499 14.51 -4.86 -12.05
N ARG A 500 14.26 -3.67 -12.62
CA ARG A 500 13.80 -3.55 -14.01
C ARG A 500 14.79 -4.12 -15.01
N ASN A 501 16.09 -3.84 -14.84
CA ASN A 501 17.12 -4.40 -15.70
C ASN A 501 17.07 -5.93 -15.73
N ASN A 502 16.97 -6.57 -14.57
CA ASN A 502 16.88 -8.02 -14.48
C ASN A 502 15.65 -8.57 -15.22
N LEU A 503 14.49 -7.92 -15.05
CA LEU A 503 13.28 -8.29 -15.79
C LEU A 503 13.43 -8.11 -17.30
N TYR A 504 14.06 -7.02 -17.75
CA TYR A 504 14.26 -6.73 -19.17
C TYR A 504 15.18 -7.74 -19.86
N THR A 505 16.12 -8.36 -19.15
CA THR A 505 16.94 -9.44 -19.72
C THR A 505 16.06 -10.65 -20.09
N GLY A 506 15.08 -11.01 -19.25
CA GLY A 506 14.11 -12.05 -19.54
C GLY A 506 13.18 -11.70 -20.71
N ILE A 507 12.66 -10.46 -20.73
CA ILE A 507 11.81 -10.00 -21.84
C ILE A 507 12.56 -10.03 -23.16
N LYS A 508 13.82 -9.59 -23.19
CA LYS A 508 14.68 -9.63 -24.41
C LYS A 508 14.98 -11.03 -24.89
N GLU A 509 15.12 -11.98 -23.96
CA GLU A 509 15.33 -13.40 -24.31
C GLU A 509 14.08 -14.01 -24.90
N CYS A 510 12.92 -13.76 -24.27
CA CYS A 510 11.67 -14.39 -24.68
C CYS A 510 11.07 -13.80 -25.97
N LYS A 511 11.40 -12.55 -26.31
CA LYS A 511 10.97 -11.89 -27.59
C LYS A 511 9.47 -12.06 -27.83
N ASP A 512 9.12 -12.70 -28.97
CA ASP A 512 7.73 -12.90 -29.39
C ASP A 512 6.95 -13.88 -28.49
N ASP A 513 7.65 -14.76 -27.76
CA ASP A 513 7.05 -15.66 -26.75
C ASP A 513 6.66 -14.89 -25.47
N TYR A 514 7.14 -13.65 -25.24
CA TYR A 514 6.75 -12.80 -24.14
C TYR A 514 5.32 -12.27 -24.30
N ILE A 515 4.51 -12.40 -23.24
CA ILE A 515 3.10 -11.97 -23.22
C ILE A 515 2.89 -10.78 -22.30
N TYR A 516 3.33 -10.91 -21.03
CA TYR A 516 3.03 -9.95 -19.96
C TYR A 516 4.07 -10.01 -18.84
N SER A 517 4.30 -8.89 -18.20
CA SER A 517 5.14 -8.81 -17.00
C SER A 517 4.51 -7.89 -15.94
N ASP A 518 4.77 -8.20 -14.68
CA ASP A 518 4.39 -7.38 -13.54
C ASP A 518 5.49 -7.42 -12.48
N THR A 519 6.27 -6.35 -12.42
CA THR A 519 7.31 -6.06 -11.42
C THR A 519 8.45 -7.09 -11.40
N ASP A 520 8.17 -8.32 -11.01
CA ASP A 520 9.13 -9.42 -10.79
C ASP A 520 8.69 -10.73 -11.46
N SER A 521 7.65 -10.69 -12.26
CA SER A 521 7.13 -11.85 -12.95
C SER A 521 7.03 -11.68 -14.47
N ILE A 522 7.18 -12.80 -15.20
CA ILE A 522 7.02 -12.88 -16.64
C ILE A 522 6.06 -14.01 -17.04
N LYS A 523 5.20 -13.74 -18.01
CA LYS A 523 4.25 -14.71 -18.59
C LYS A 523 4.66 -14.95 -20.04
N ILE A 524 4.92 -16.19 -20.38
CA ILE A 524 5.51 -16.56 -21.68
C ILE A 524 4.85 -17.80 -22.29
N PHE A 525 4.96 -17.91 -23.61
CA PHE A 525 4.78 -19.14 -24.36
C PHE A 525 6.07 -19.98 -24.37
N ASN A 526 5.98 -21.23 -24.77
CA ASN A 526 7.10 -22.09 -25.14
C ASN A 526 8.26 -22.08 -24.11
N ALA A 527 7.93 -22.16 -22.82
CA ALA A 527 8.90 -22.02 -21.73
C ALA A 527 10.15 -22.93 -21.87
N ASP A 528 9.99 -24.12 -22.46
CA ASP A 528 11.10 -25.07 -22.68
C ASP A 528 12.20 -24.51 -23.58
N LYS A 529 11.87 -23.65 -24.53
CA LYS A 529 12.86 -22.99 -25.41
C LYS A 529 13.77 -22.03 -24.64
N HIS A 530 13.29 -21.51 -23.51
CA HIS A 530 13.96 -20.47 -22.71
C HIS A 530 14.63 -21.04 -21.44
N LYS A 531 14.53 -22.36 -21.18
CA LYS A 531 15.05 -23.01 -20.00
C LYS A 531 16.53 -22.72 -19.75
N ASN A 532 17.36 -22.80 -20.79
CA ASN A 532 18.80 -22.53 -20.71
C ASN A 532 19.10 -21.08 -20.27
N TYR A 533 18.27 -20.11 -20.68
CA TYR A 533 18.39 -18.73 -20.19
C TYR A 533 18.11 -18.65 -18.70
N PHE A 534 16.99 -19.22 -18.24
CA PHE A 534 16.63 -19.18 -16.82
C PHE A 534 17.69 -19.85 -15.94
N GLU A 535 18.24 -20.98 -16.36
CA GLU A 535 19.32 -21.67 -15.64
C GLU A 535 20.59 -20.80 -15.56
N LYS A 536 21.05 -20.24 -16.67
CA LYS A 536 22.23 -19.34 -16.70
C LYS A 536 22.02 -18.07 -15.90
N TYR A 537 20.84 -17.49 -15.95
CA TYR A 537 20.51 -16.33 -15.13
C TYR A 537 20.60 -16.68 -13.65
N ASN A 538 20.03 -17.81 -13.25
CA ASN A 538 20.03 -18.26 -11.87
C ASN A 538 21.46 -18.48 -11.34
N GLU A 539 22.34 -19.07 -12.12
CA GLU A 539 23.76 -19.20 -11.77
C GLU A 539 24.44 -17.82 -11.66
N TRP A 540 24.20 -16.93 -12.61
CA TRP A 540 24.78 -15.59 -12.65
C TRP A 540 24.37 -14.75 -11.41
N ILE A 541 23.10 -14.75 -11.01
CA ILE A 541 22.65 -13.97 -9.86
C ILE A 541 23.20 -14.49 -8.55
N VAL A 542 23.32 -15.81 -8.40
CA VAL A 542 23.95 -16.45 -7.24
C VAL A 542 25.40 -16.03 -7.12
N GLN A 543 26.17 -16.04 -8.21
CA GLN A 543 27.58 -15.58 -8.20
C GLN A 543 27.69 -14.10 -7.78
N LYS A 544 26.77 -13.24 -8.19
CA LYS A 544 26.74 -11.82 -7.76
C LYS A 544 26.45 -11.68 -6.26
N LEU A 545 25.49 -12.43 -5.76
CA LEU A 545 25.18 -12.45 -4.32
C LEU A 545 26.38 -12.95 -3.50
N GLU A 546 27.04 -14.02 -3.92
CA GLU A 546 28.23 -14.54 -3.25
C GLU A 546 29.38 -13.53 -3.22
N LYS A 547 29.58 -12.77 -4.31
CA LYS A 547 30.61 -11.71 -4.35
C LYS A 547 30.37 -10.66 -3.26
N CYS A 548 29.13 -10.22 -3.07
CA CYS A 548 28.78 -9.27 -2.02
C CYS A 548 28.98 -9.88 -0.61
N LEU A 549 28.55 -11.13 -0.39
CA LEU A 549 28.70 -11.77 0.91
C LEU A 549 30.18 -11.96 1.26
N LYS A 550 31.01 -12.38 0.30
CA LYS A 550 32.47 -12.50 0.46
C LYS A 550 33.09 -11.15 0.79
N TYR A 551 32.70 -10.07 0.10
CA TYR A 551 33.16 -8.71 0.36
C TYR A 551 32.88 -8.27 1.82
N HIS A 552 31.73 -8.63 2.37
CA HIS A 552 31.33 -8.28 3.71
C HIS A 552 31.71 -9.31 4.79
N ASN A 553 32.36 -10.43 4.44
CA ASN A 553 32.60 -11.57 5.32
C ASN A 553 31.28 -12.03 6.00
N ILE A 554 30.28 -12.39 5.19
CA ILE A 554 29.00 -12.97 5.59
C ILE A 554 28.92 -14.40 5.06
N PRO A 555 28.44 -15.39 5.85
CA PRO A 555 28.30 -16.78 5.39
C PRO A 555 27.40 -16.91 4.17
N LEU A 556 27.77 -17.72 3.19
CA LEU A 556 27.06 -17.86 1.91
C LEU A 556 25.69 -18.53 2.06
N GLU A 557 25.49 -19.32 3.08
CA GLU A 557 24.22 -20.01 3.37
C GLU A 557 23.03 -19.07 3.55
N TYR A 558 23.27 -17.80 3.90
CA TYR A 558 22.20 -16.82 4.09
C TYR A 558 21.42 -16.47 2.81
N ILE A 559 21.98 -16.71 1.62
CA ILE A 559 21.29 -16.47 0.35
C ILE A 559 20.32 -17.59 -0.04
N SER A 560 20.42 -18.76 0.62
CA SER A 560 19.62 -19.95 0.29
C SER A 560 19.11 -20.67 1.55
N PRO A 561 18.32 -19.99 2.41
CA PRO A 561 17.76 -20.61 3.60
C PRO A 561 16.77 -21.72 3.22
N LYS A 562 16.54 -22.65 4.15
CA LYS A 562 15.64 -23.80 3.94
C LYS A 562 14.28 -23.53 4.59
N THR A 563 13.23 -23.97 3.90
CA THR A 563 11.88 -24.04 4.47
C THR A 563 11.79 -25.16 5.52
N ILE A 564 10.71 -25.19 6.28
CA ILE A 564 10.42 -26.29 7.24
C ILE A 564 10.43 -27.67 6.56
N LYS A 565 10.15 -27.75 5.27
CA LYS A 565 10.18 -28.99 4.47
C LYS A 565 11.59 -29.35 3.97
N GLY A 566 12.61 -28.57 4.34
CA GLY A 566 14.00 -28.77 3.90
C GLY A 566 14.32 -28.26 2.50
N GLU A 567 13.38 -27.62 1.81
CA GLU A 567 13.59 -27.03 0.49
C GLU A 567 14.41 -25.74 0.61
N ALA A 568 15.52 -25.66 -0.13
CA ALA A 568 16.29 -24.44 -0.24
C ALA A 568 15.58 -23.39 -1.10
N LYS A 569 15.45 -22.18 -0.62
CA LYS A 569 14.90 -21.05 -1.39
C LYS A 569 15.98 -20.02 -1.60
N THR A 570 16.53 -20.02 -2.81
CA THR A 570 17.62 -19.12 -3.20
C THR A 570 17.09 -17.76 -3.60
N LEU A 571 17.73 -16.69 -3.13
CA LEU A 571 17.40 -15.31 -3.50
C LEU A 571 17.60 -15.05 -4.99
N GLY A 572 16.69 -14.34 -5.60
CA GLY A 572 16.83 -13.70 -6.91
C GLY A 572 16.76 -14.62 -8.12
N ILE A 573 16.54 -15.91 -7.92
CA ILE A 573 16.37 -16.84 -9.03
C ILE A 573 15.00 -16.70 -9.67
N TRP A 574 14.90 -16.98 -10.96
CA TRP A 574 13.64 -17.27 -11.61
C TRP A 574 13.10 -18.60 -11.09
N ASP A 575 11.95 -18.56 -10.43
CA ASP A 575 11.23 -19.73 -9.91
C ASP A 575 9.93 -19.92 -10.69
N PHE A 576 9.55 -21.19 -10.93
CA PHE A 576 8.29 -21.49 -11.60
C PHE A 576 7.11 -21.14 -10.69
N ASP A 577 6.26 -20.20 -11.13
CA ASP A 577 5.07 -19.75 -10.39
C ASP A 577 3.80 -20.53 -10.75
N GLY A 578 3.69 -20.98 -12.00
CA GLY A 578 2.54 -21.77 -12.42
C GLY A 578 2.32 -21.85 -13.91
N PHE A 579 1.36 -22.69 -14.24
CA PHE A 579 0.87 -22.89 -15.60
C PHE A 579 -0.59 -22.42 -15.69
N TYR A 580 -0.88 -21.59 -16.69
CA TYR A 580 -2.23 -21.09 -16.97
C TYR A 580 -2.76 -21.73 -18.25
N THR A 581 -3.91 -22.40 -18.15
CA THR A 581 -4.58 -22.95 -19.34
C THR A 581 -5.00 -21.85 -20.30
N ASP A 582 -5.49 -20.75 -19.72
CA ASP A 582 -5.92 -19.56 -20.47
C ASP A 582 -5.44 -18.30 -19.76
N PHE A 583 -4.98 -17.33 -20.52
CA PHE A 583 -4.56 -16.02 -20.06
C PHE A 583 -4.99 -14.95 -21.07
N LYS A 584 -5.54 -13.84 -20.59
CA LYS A 584 -5.86 -12.68 -21.44
C LYS A 584 -5.50 -11.40 -20.73
N THR A 585 -4.77 -10.51 -21.39
CA THR A 585 -4.43 -9.17 -20.89
C THR A 585 -5.00 -8.07 -21.78
N LEU A 586 -5.39 -6.98 -21.15
CA LEU A 586 -5.82 -5.74 -21.81
C LEU A 586 -4.86 -4.57 -21.54
N GLY A 587 -3.74 -4.83 -20.86
CA GLY A 587 -2.78 -3.82 -20.48
C GLY A 587 -2.27 -4.00 -19.04
N ALA A 588 -1.48 -3.04 -18.58
CA ALA A 588 -0.89 -3.06 -17.25
C ALA A 588 -1.95 -3.21 -16.14
N LYS A 589 -1.81 -4.24 -15.31
CA LYS A 589 -2.74 -4.61 -14.21
C LYS A 589 -4.19 -4.76 -14.65
N ARG A 590 -4.39 -5.31 -15.87
CA ARG A 590 -5.70 -5.61 -16.45
C ARG A 590 -5.62 -6.96 -17.15
N TYR A 591 -5.80 -8.05 -16.40
CA TYR A 591 -5.74 -9.42 -16.94
C TYR A 591 -6.64 -10.39 -16.19
N ILE A 592 -6.99 -11.46 -16.90
CA ILE A 592 -7.76 -12.62 -16.41
C ILE A 592 -7.01 -13.89 -16.78
N PHE A 593 -7.03 -14.88 -15.90
CA PHE A 593 -6.39 -16.17 -16.17
C PHE A 593 -7.12 -17.32 -15.50
N LYS A 594 -6.88 -18.54 -16.02
CA LYS A 594 -7.37 -19.79 -15.45
C LYS A 594 -6.18 -20.66 -15.04
N LYS A 595 -6.12 -21.02 -13.76
CA LYS A 595 -5.10 -21.90 -13.17
C LYS A 595 -5.81 -22.95 -12.34
N ASP A 596 -5.48 -24.24 -12.53
CA ASP A 596 -6.07 -25.35 -11.78
C ASP A 596 -7.62 -25.32 -11.77
N ASN A 597 -8.21 -25.04 -12.92
CA ASN A 597 -9.65 -24.82 -13.13
C ASN A 597 -10.28 -23.64 -12.36
N LYS A 598 -9.49 -22.85 -11.64
CA LYS A 598 -9.97 -21.64 -10.95
C LYS A 598 -9.73 -20.40 -11.81
N LEU A 599 -10.76 -19.59 -11.92
CA LEU A 599 -10.68 -18.29 -12.58
C LEU A 599 -10.10 -17.25 -11.61
N SER A 600 -9.26 -16.37 -12.13
CA SER A 600 -8.72 -15.23 -11.38
C SER A 600 -8.68 -13.99 -12.27
N ILE A 601 -8.94 -12.84 -11.68
CA ILE A 601 -8.92 -11.54 -12.36
C ILE A 601 -8.05 -10.54 -11.56
N THR A 602 -7.33 -9.71 -12.28
CA THR A 602 -6.63 -8.56 -11.71
C THR A 602 -6.93 -7.34 -12.56
N VAL A 603 -7.61 -6.38 -11.96
CA VAL A 603 -7.95 -5.10 -12.59
C VAL A 603 -7.68 -3.99 -11.59
N CYS A 604 -6.87 -3.01 -12.01
CA CYS A 604 -6.61 -1.85 -11.19
C CYS A 604 -7.92 -1.09 -10.92
N GLY A 605 -8.24 -0.89 -9.66
CA GLY A 605 -9.47 -0.21 -9.27
C GLY A 605 -10.67 -1.11 -8.96
N LEU A 606 -10.58 -2.41 -9.16
CA LEU A 606 -11.60 -3.39 -8.79
C LEU A 606 -11.03 -4.38 -7.77
N SER A 607 -11.79 -4.72 -6.71
CA SER A 607 -11.34 -5.73 -5.75
C SER A 607 -11.24 -7.10 -6.43
N LYS A 608 -10.21 -7.89 -6.10
CA LYS A 608 -10.03 -9.23 -6.70
C LYS A 608 -11.23 -10.16 -6.42
N LYS A 609 -11.80 -10.08 -5.22
CA LYS A 609 -12.97 -10.87 -4.82
C LYS A 609 -14.20 -10.46 -5.65
N SER A 610 -14.58 -9.17 -5.58
CA SER A 610 -15.74 -8.66 -6.31
C SER A 610 -15.61 -8.87 -7.82
N GLY A 611 -14.42 -8.62 -8.38
CA GLY A 611 -14.16 -8.83 -9.80
C GLY A 611 -14.29 -10.29 -10.23
N ARG A 612 -13.77 -11.23 -9.41
CA ARG A 612 -13.92 -12.66 -9.64
C ARG A 612 -15.37 -13.08 -9.57
N ASP A 613 -16.06 -12.77 -8.47
CA ASP A 613 -17.46 -13.15 -8.25
C ASP A 613 -18.37 -12.61 -9.38
N PHE A 614 -18.07 -11.40 -9.87
CA PHE A 614 -18.79 -10.81 -11.00
C PHE A 614 -18.54 -11.54 -12.32
N ILE A 615 -17.29 -11.92 -12.63
CA ILE A 615 -16.94 -12.46 -13.94
C ILE A 615 -17.20 -13.99 -14.04
N GLU A 616 -17.11 -14.72 -12.93
CA GLU A 616 -17.42 -16.17 -12.88
C GLU A 616 -18.87 -16.45 -13.24
N ASN A 617 -19.79 -15.53 -12.97
CA ASN A 617 -21.21 -15.63 -13.31
C ASN A 617 -21.50 -15.39 -14.82
N LYS A 618 -20.49 -15.08 -15.65
CA LYS A 618 -20.67 -14.88 -17.09
C LYS A 618 -20.45 -16.18 -17.87
N GLN A 619 -21.30 -16.46 -18.86
CA GLN A 619 -21.20 -17.68 -19.67
C GLN A 619 -19.83 -17.86 -20.36
N LYS A 620 -19.19 -16.77 -20.78
CA LYS A 620 -17.88 -16.73 -21.46
C LYS A 620 -16.97 -15.67 -20.86
N PRO A 621 -16.37 -15.92 -19.68
CA PRO A 621 -15.63 -14.92 -18.92
C PRO A 621 -14.52 -14.20 -19.72
N PHE A 622 -13.74 -14.94 -20.50
CA PHE A 622 -12.62 -14.39 -21.29
C PHE A 622 -13.09 -13.52 -22.46
N LEU A 623 -14.25 -13.80 -23.05
CA LEU A 623 -14.83 -12.94 -24.08
C LEU A 623 -15.49 -11.71 -23.48
N PHE A 624 -16.09 -11.86 -22.30
CA PHE A 624 -16.69 -10.74 -21.57
C PHE A 624 -15.64 -9.75 -21.05
N PHE A 625 -14.45 -10.24 -20.68
CA PHE A 625 -13.33 -9.40 -20.24
C PHE A 625 -12.73 -8.64 -21.42
N ASN A 626 -13.27 -7.46 -21.70
CA ASN A 626 -12.90 -6.60 -22.83
C ASN A 626 -12.99 -5.11 -22.46
N ASP A 627 -12.54 -4.28 -23.40
CA ASP A 627 -12.84 -2.86 -23.39
C ASP A 627 -14.35 -2.63 -23.32
N GLY A 628 -14.79 -1.68 -22.50
CA GLY A 628 -16.21 -1.44 -22.21
C GLY A 628 -16.80 -2.35 -21.13
N MET A 629 -16.03 -3.24 -20.51
CA MET A 629 -16.54 -4.05 -19.39
C MET A 629 -17.01 -3.13 -18.27
N PHE A 630 -18.30 -3.16 -17.98
CA PHE A 630 -18.94 -2.38 -16.94
C PHE A 630 -19.29 -3.28 -15.75
N VAL A 631 -18.87 -2.86 -14.57
CA VAL A 631 -19.22 -3.46 -13.28
C VAL A 631 -20.01 -2.43 -12.51
N ASP A 632 -21.28 -2.70 -12.29
CA ASP A 632 -22.13 -1.78 -11.57
C ASP A 632 -21.74 -1.63 -10.10
N CYS A 633 -22.18 -0.57 -9.48
CA CYS A 633 -21.82 -0.20 -8.12
C CYS A 633 -22.19 -1.27 -7.07
N ASP A 634 -23.15 -2.14 -7.34
CA ASP A 634 -23.53 -3.23 -6.42
C ASP A 634 -22.47 -4.34 -6.37
N HIS A 635 -21.70 -4.48 -7.45
CA HIS A 635 -20.68 -5.52 -7.60
C HIS A 635 -19.24 -5.01 -7.43
N THR A 636 -18.99 -3.69 -7.38
CA THR A 636 -17.62 -3.18 -7.28
C THR A 636 -17.00 -3.35 -5.88
N GLY A 637 -17.82 -3.37 -4.84
CA GLY A 637 -17.38 -3.33 -3.44
C GLY A 637 -16.75 -1.99 -3.04
N LYS A 638 -16.96 -0.92 -3.83
CA LYS A 638 -16.44 0.42 -3.55
C LYS A 638 -17.55 1.38 -3.16
N MET A 639 -17.30 2.13 -2.09
CA MET A 639 -18.14 3.23 -1.63
C MET A 639 -17.26 4.44 -1.32
N THR A 640 -17.78 5.63 -1.62
CA THR A 640 -17.25 6.91 -1.15
C THR A 640 -18.21 7.49 -0.11
N HIS A 641 -17.66 8.26 0.84
CA HIS A 641 -18.43 8.87 1.91
C HIS A 641 -18.48 10.37 1.66
N THR A 642 -19.66 10.95 1.72
CA THR A 642 -19.87 12.40 1.67
C THR A 642 -20.73 12.83 2.84
N TYR A 643 -20.48 14.06 3.33
CA TYR A 643 -21.32 14.65 4.36
C TYR A 643 -22.49 15.38 3.71
N ILE A 644 -23.65 15.29 4.35
CA ILE A 644 -24.82 16.07 3.95
C ILE A 644 -24.82 17.35 4.79
N ASP A 645 -24.88 18.48 4.13
CA ASP A 645 -24.80 19.80 4.77
C ASP A 645 -26.19 20.44 4.89
N ARG A 646 -27.10 19.76 5.58
CA ARG A 646 -28.48 20.26 5.83
C ARG A 646 -28.88 20.02 7.28
N GLU A 647 -29.58 20.94 7.89
CA GLU A 647 -30.19 20.81 9.21
C GLU A 647 -31.58 20.19 9.09
N ILE A 648 -31.71 18.88 9.14
CA ILE A 648 -32.98 18.16 9.11
C ILE A 648 -32.96 17.11 10.22
N GLU A 649 -33.99 17.08 11.05
CA GLU A 649 -34.26 15.97 11.96
C GLU A 649 -34.99 14.86 11.19
N ASN A 650 -34.42 13.66 11.16
CA ASN A 650 -35.04 12.51 10.51
C ASN A 650 -35.45 11.46 11.55
N VAL A 651 -36.65 10.92 11.40
CA VAL A 651 -37.16 9.78 12.15
C VAL A 651 -36.82 8.51 11.36
N ILE A 652 -36.06 7.61 11.96
CA ILE A 652 -35.73 6.32 11.36
C ILE A 652 -36.50 5.23 12.09
N THR A 653 -37.33 4.52 11.34
CA THR A 653 -38.08 3.36 11.83
C THR A 653 -37.23 2.10 11.61
N ASP A 654 -37.06 1.30 12.67
CA ASP A 654 -36.34 0.04 12.57
C ASP A 654 -37.23 -1.10 12.01
N TYR A 655 -36.63 -2.27 11.81
CA TYR A 655 -37.35 -3.45 11.29
C TYR A 655 -38.44 -4.00 12.23
N LEU A 656 -38.50 -3.54 13.50
CA LEU A 656 -39.49 -3.87 14.47
C LEU A 656 -40.59 -2.81 14.63
N GLY A 657 -40.46 -1.66 13.90
CA GLY A 657 -41.40 -0.55 13.99
C GLY A 657 -41.05 0.50 15.06
N ASN A 658 -39.90 0.40 15.73
CA ASN A 658 -39.47 1.42 16.68
C ASN A 658 -38.93 2.65 15.96
N GLU A 659 -39.39 3.83 16.36
CA GLU A 659 -38.97 5.10 15.78
C GLU A 659 -37.91 5.80 16.65
N ALA A 660 -36.82 6.24 16.05
CA ALA A 660 -35.78 7.01 16.71
C ALA A 660 -35.45 8.29 15.90
N TYR A 661 -35.22 9.39 16.61
CA TYR A 661 -34.81 10.66 16.02
C TYR A 661 -33.32 10.71 15.83
N TYR A 662 -32.90 11.12 14.67
CA TYR A 662 -31.50 11.35 14.32
C TYR A 662 -31.29 12.76 13.85
N HIS A 663 -30.34 13.47 14.47
CA HIS A 663 -29.87 14.74 14.00
C HIS A 663 -29.05 14.58 12.71
N GLU A 664 -29.07 15.53 11.82
CA GLU A 664 -28.36 15.47 10.53
C GLU A 664 -26.86 15.22 10.64
N LYS A 665 -26.18 15.74 11.66
CA LYS A 665 -24.78 15.40 11.95
C LYS A 665 -24.53 13.90 12.17
N SER A 666 -25.59 13.13 12.41
CA SER A 666 -25.54 11.68 12.63
C SER A 666 -25.52 10.84 11.35
N PHE A 667 -25.77 11.45 10.19
CA PHE A 667 -25.87 10.74 8.91
C PHE A 667 -24.61 10.84 8.09
N ILE A 668 -24.28 9.75 7.39
CA ILE A 668 -23.28 9.73 6.33
C ILE A 668 -23.95 9.30 5.03
N HIS A 669 -23.73 10.06 3.99
CA HIS A 669 -24.08 9.68 2.64
C HIS A 669 -23.01 8.75 2.07
N LEU A 670 -23.45 7.58 1.60
CA LEU A 670 -22.59 6.56 0.98
C LEU A 670 -22.84 6.56 -0.52
N GLU A 671 -21.87 7.03 -1.30
CA GLU A 671 -21.94 6.93 -2.76
C GLU A 671 -21.32 5.62 -3.22
N LYS A 672 -22.10 4.85 -3.97
CA LYS A 672 -21.59 3.66 -4.68
C LYS A 672 -20.85 4.10 -5.93
N THR A 673 -19.79 3.40 -6.25
CA THR A 673 -18.95 3.70 -7.42
C THR A 673 -19.02 2.57 -8.44
N ASP A 674 -19.52 2.89 -9.63
CA ASP A 674 -19.43 2.01 -10.79
C ASP A 674 -17.96 1.87 -11.24
N TYR A 675 -17.67 0.80 -11.95
CA TYR A 675 -16.37 0.61 -12.56
C TYR A 675 -16.52 0.34 -14.06
N LEU A 676 -15.90 1.19 -14.88
CA LEU A 676 -15.78 1.01 -16.32
C LEU A 676 -14.34 0.69 -16.68
N LEU A 677 -14.09 -0.48 -17.23
CA LEU A 677 -12.82 -0.83 -17.84
C LEU A 677 -12.77 -0.20 -19.23
N SER A 678 -11.99 0.86 -19.39
CA SER A 678 -11.82 1.53 -20.68
C SER A 678 -10.36 1.54 -21.11
N LEU A 679 -10.14 1.38 -22.39
CA LEU A 679 -8.86 1.54 -23.07
C LEU A 679 -8.90 2.82 -23.90
N SER A 680 -7.77 3.52 -24.02
CA SER A 680 -7.73 4.69 -24.89
C SER A 680 -7.72 4.30 -26.36
N ASP A 681 -8.38 5.08 -27.22
CA ASP A 681 -8.43 4.84 -28.67
C ASP A 681 -7.04 4.75 -29.29
N MET A 682 -6.09 5.55 -28.82
CA MET A 682 -4.70 5.51 -29.27
C MET A 682 -4.06 4.15 -29.00
N TYR A 683 -4.29 3.58 -27.82
CA TYR A 683 -3.77 2.27 -27.47
C TYR A 683 -4.42 1.17 -28.29
N ILE A 684 -5.75 1.23 -28.48
CA ILE A 684 -6.49 0.26 -29.31
C ILE A 684 -5.95 0.30 -30.75
N LYS A 685 -5.82 1.49 -31.34
CA LYS A 685 -5.26 1.65 -32.68
C LYS A 685 -3.83 1.09 -32.80
N TYR A 686 -3.00 1.31 -31.78
CA TYR A 686 -1.61 0.83 -31.78
C TYR A 686 -1.55 -0.70 -31.80
N PHE A 687 -2.13 -1.40 -30.83
CA PHE A 687 -2.01 -2.86 -30.78
C PHE A 687 -2.73 -3.55 -31.94
N MET A 688 -3.86 -3.01 -32.42
CA MET A 688 -4.52 -3.52 -33.64
C MET A 688 -3.63 -3.35 -34.88
N GLY A 689 -2.92 -2.23 -34.98
CA GLY A 689 -1.93 -1.98 -36.04
C GLY A 689 -0.81 -3.01 -36.00
N VAL A 690 -0.21 -3.23 -34.83
CA VAL A 690 0.84 -4.25 -34.63
C VAL A 690 0.33 -5.65 -35.02
N GLN A 691 -0.87 -6.03 -34.60
CA GLN A 691 -1.45 -7.34 -34.91
C GLN A 691 -1.76 -7.54 -36.39
N LYS A 692 -2.04 -6.49 -37.15
CA LYS A 692 -2.20 -6.55 -38.61
C LYS A 692 -0.87 -6.77 -39.35
N LEU A 693 0.24 -6.25 -38.81
CA LEU A 693 1.57 -6.42 -39.41
C LEU A 693 2.13 -7.85 -39.25
N ILE A 694 1.60 -8.61 -38.32
CA ILE A 694 2.05 -9.99 -38.00
C ILE A 694 1.19 -11.06 -38.73
N LYS A 695 -0.01 -10.69 -39.16
CA LYS A 695 -0.85 -11.54 -40.05
C LYS A 695 -0.32 -11.48 -41.47
#